data_063cc0739aa2f7b1c08d33158930aff9
#
_entry.id   063cc0739aa2f7b1c08d33158930aff9
#
_cell.length_a   1.000
_cell.length_b   1.000
_cell.length_c   1.000
_cell.angle_alpha   90.00
_cell.angle_beta   90.00
_cell.angle_gamma   90.00
#
_symmetry.space_group_name_H-M   'P 1'
#
loop_
_entity.id
_entity.type
_entity.pdbx_description
1 polymer ?
#
loop_
_entity_poly.entity_id
_entity_poly.type
_entity_poly.pdbx_seq_one_letter_code
_entity_poly.pdbx_strand_id
1 'polypeptide(L)'
;MHAHFTPFTNEANALKQRTLPADVRFDVNSATERRITLDGTWKFLFSKNNDLCPKDFHKPGFSTRKWSKIEVPGSWELQGFDAPIYTDTRYPFPPNPPYVPTDYNPVGAYIREFTVPASWGGMDIFLDFEGVESAYYVWVNGELAGYAEDSRLPSHFNITHLLKKGNNKLAVKVFRYSDGSYLEGQDYWKYSGIERSVYLYARPQSRVKDFRMTAELINNYKDGELKLDVFLHRPKAGETVEVKVMDKDKVIYDRKKSITSATDTLFTQQQVFPNARAWNAETPNTYTLVVSTFDAQGKPQESFTHLFGFRTVEMMNGMQMINGQAVLFKGVNRHEHDPHKGRTITVASMIHDIQLMKQFNLNGVRNCHYPNNYAWYELCTEFGLYMVDEANIESHGMMFHKDETLANYPAWEVPFMQRMSRMIARDRNYSAIVTWSMGNESGYGKHFETLYDYTKKIDPTRPIQYEGGGYNSKSDIYCPMYARIWRLRQHVNQRDARPMILCEYAHAMGNSVGNFQDYWDLIYKYDQLQGGFIWDWVDQTFAIKDENQHDIWAFGGDMGFVGVVNDSNFCANGLIAADRTPHPHIYEVKKVLQYIHFEPLAFTPNKIKVTNWHDFIGLEGYTLRWAVECDGKTVQDGEMDFPKIAPRNSANIELPLKALPADGKEYFLTLRAFTKHEAPLVPKGHEVAIEQWELPSVPSAKTVQPVEGTLTVNRNNEALTVKGNNFQVAFSTRNGEMTELNYNGKNLIKEGLQPNFWRPLTDNDIPNRHLIRCGTWKNAGRDAKLQHIEVAEAGQTATVTATYRMEELDADLQTLYKITPDGKVQVTMHFTPGKKPLSEMPRLGMRMILPAEYEMMTWLGRGPQETYADRKTGALIGLYNATVWEQFHPYVRAQETANHCDVRWVALRNATGEGLLVVGEEPLSVSAWNFPMEDIEYRPSQMERRHGGSIQKKDMVWLNIDHKQMGVGGDNTWGAQVHPEYTITPHEWKYSFTLAPLAPEDDAAEQAHK
;
A
#
# COMPACT_ATOMS: atom_id res chain seq x y z
N MET A 1 -21.10 5.92 -24.76
CA MET A 1 -20.94 6.00 -23.30
C MET A 1 -21.61 7.26 -22.78
N HIS A 2 -22.15 7.25 -21.59
CA HIS A 2 -22.78 8.38 -20.89
C HIS A 2 -22.38 8.32 -19.42
N ALA A 3 -22.65 9.40 -18.66
CA ALA A 3 -22.46 9.43 -17.23
C ALA A 3 -23.21 8.27 -16.54
N HIS A 4 -22.60 7.70 -15.51
CA HIS A 4 -23.26 6.66 -14.73
C HIS A 4 -24.35 7.26 -13.84
N PHE A 5 -25.52 6.66 -13.83
CA PHE A 5 -26.60 6.91 -12.89
C PHE A 5 -27.60 5.76 -12.86
N THR A 6 -28.22 5.55 -11.71
CA THR A 6 -29.24 4.51 -11.53
C THR A 6 -30.63 5.14 -11.65
N PRO A 7 -31.45 4.76 -12.65
CA PRO A 7 -32.80 5.29 -12.81
C PRO A 7 -33.80 4.65 -11.86
N PHE A 8 -34.67 5.48 -11.31
CA PHE A 8 -35.81 5.11 -10.47
C PHE A 8 -37.12 5.56 -11.09
N THR A 9 -38.24 5.03 -10.62
CA THR A 9 -39.56 5.38 -11.13
C THR A 9 -40.02 6.79 -10.76
N ASN A 10 -39.48 7.34 -9.67
CA ASN A 10 -39.80 8.68 -9.17
C ASN A 10 -38.71 9.20 -8.21
N GLU A 11 -38.79 10.48 -7.87
CA GLU A 11 -37.87 11.18 -6.98
C GLU A 11 -37.81 10.56 -5.58
N ALA A 12 -38.95 10.15 -4.99
CA ALA A 12 -38.98 9.60 -3.65
C ALA A 12 -38.17 8.30 -3.55
N ASN A 13 -38.25 7.44 -4.56
CA ASN A 13 -37.46 6.21 -4.61
C ASN A 13 -35.96 6.47 -4.80
N ALA A 14 -35.61 7.45 -5.64
CA ALA A 14 -34.23 7.88 -5.86
C ALA A 14 -33.60 8.44 -4.56
N LEU A 15 -34.32 9.31 -3.85
CA LEU A 15 -33.88 9.87 -2.58
C LEU A 15 -33.82 8.82 -1.47
N LYS A 16 -34.77 7.91 -1.40
CA LYS A 16 -34.75 6.79 -0.44
C LYS A 16 -33.49 5.95 -0.60
N GLN A 17 -33.12 5.62 -1.85
CA GLN A 17 -31.87 4.89 -2.12
C GLN A 17 -30.66 5.68 -1.59
N ARG A 18 -30.65 7.00 -1.74
CA ARG A 18 -29.56 7.88 -1.28
C ARG A 18 -29.34 7.84 0.22
N THR A 19 -30.38 7.62 1.01
CA THR A 19 -30.30 7.55 2.50
C THR A 19 -29.80 6.21 3.04
N LEU A 20 -29.69 5.19 2.19
CA LEU A 20 -29.17 3.88 2.61
C LEU A 20 -27.67 3.94 2.91
N PRO A 21 -27.14 3.12 3.83
CA PRO A 21 -25.71 2.93 4.00
C PRO A 21 -25.04 2.59 2.66
N ALA A 22 -23.80 3.01 2.48
CA ALA A 22 -23.12 2.91 1.19
C ALA A 22 -23.01 1.46 0.68
N ASP A 23 -22.73 0.49 1.55
CA ASP A 23 -22.66 -0.93 1.23
C ASP A 23 -23.98 -1.50 0.73
N VAL A 24 -25.11 -1.01 1.26
CA VAL A 24 -26.47 -1.39 0.82
C VAL A 24 -26.88 -0.60 -0.42
N ARG A 25 -26.52 0.69 -0.49
CA ARG A 25 -26.86 1.60 -1.62
C ARG A 25 -26.34 1.10 -2.95
N PHE A 26 -25.13 0.58 -2.97
CA PHE A 26 -24.48 0.07 -4.18
C PHE A 26 -24.68 -1.43 -4.40
N ASP A 27 -25.38 -2.14 -3.52
CA ASP A 27 -25.70 -3.53 -3.76
C ASP A 27 -26.59 -3.65 -5.01
N VAL A 28 -26.05 -4.31 -6.03
CA VAL A 28 -26.77 -4.56 -7.31
C VAL A 28 -28.03 -5.40 -7.13
N ASN A 29 -28.09 -6.18 -6.04
CA ASN A 29 -29.27 -6.95 -5.65
C ASN A 29 -30.32 -6.07 -4.93
N SER A 30 -29.96 -4.86 -4.50
CA SER A 30 -30.95 -3.91 -4.01
C SER A 30 -31.83 -3.50 -5.18
N ALA A 31 -32.94 -4.21 -5.34
CA ALA A 31 -33.81 -4.09 -6.49
C ALA A 31 -34.39 -2.68 -6.59
N THR A 32 -34.09 -2.00 -7.67
CA THR A 32 -34.97 -0.93 -8.14
C THR A 32 -36.12 -1.58 -8.93
N GLU A 33 -37.28 -0.93 -8.99
CA GLU A 33 -38.39 -1.42 -9.82
C GLU A 33 -38.03 -1.53 -11.31
N ARG A 34 -36.84 -1.04 -11.69
CA ARG A 34 -36.34 -0.95 -13.06
C ARG A 34 -35.01 -1.63 -13.31
N ARG A 35 -34.43 -2.29 -12.32
CA ARG A 35 -33.17 -3.04 -12.46
C ARG A 35 -33.32 -4.45 -11.90
N ILE A 36 -32.78 -5.42 -12.61
CA ILE A 36 -32.70 -6.83 -12.18
C ILE A 36 -31.28 -7.29 -12.39
N THR A 37 -30.66 -7.83 -11.35
CA THR A 37 -29.34 -8.49 -11.48
C THR A 37 -29.46 -9.82 -12.21
N LEU A 38 -28.45 -10.11 -13.02
CA LEU A 38 -28.23 -11.42 -13.61
C LEU A 38 -27.05 -12.14 -12.94
N ASP A 39 -26.46 -11.54 -11.92
CA ASP A 39 -25.38 -12.15 -11.14
C ASP A 39 -25.79 -13.50 -10.53
N GLY A 40 -24.83 -14.32 -10.16
CA GLY A 40 -25.00 -15.63 -9.60
C GLY A 40 -24.54 -16.75 -10.55
N THR A 41 -25.10 -17.95 -10.40
CA THR A 41 -24.64 -19.14 -11.11
C THR A 41 -25.13 -19.17 -12.56
N TRP A 42 -24.21 -19.28 -13.52
CA TRP A 42 -24.46 -19.44 -14.96
C TRP A 42 -24.04 -20.83 -15.44
N LYS A 43 -24.57 -21.30 -16.59
CA LYS A 43 -24.03 -22.44 -17.32
C LYS A 43 -22.78 -22.00 -18.06
N PHE A 44 -21.72 -22.83 -18.04
CA PHE A 44 -20.42 -22.49 -18.56
C PHE A 44 -19.75 -23.64 -19.30
N LEU A 45 -19.13 -23.34 -20.44
CA LEU A 45 -18.28 -24.26 -21.18
C LEU A 45 -16.94 -23.57 -21.50
N PHE A 46 -15.88 -24.11 -20.95
CA PHE A 46 -14.51 -23.74 -21.29
C PHE A 46 -14.06 -24.45 -22.57
N SER A 47 -13.44 -23.73 -23.49
CA SER A 47 -12.82 -24.27 -24.69
C SER A 47 -11.42 -23.68 -24.86
N LYS A 48 -10.42 -24.50 -25.24
CA LYS A 48 -9.01 -24.05 -25.37
C LYS A 48 -8.80 -23.04 -26.50
N ASN A 49 -9.72 -22.99 -27.46
CA ASN A 49 -9.73 -22.02 -28.56
C ASN A 49 -11.12 -21.90 -29.16
N ASN A 50 -11.29 -20.94 -30.06
CA ASN A 50 -12.58 -20.65 -30.69
C ASN A 50 -13.11 -21.83 -31.56
N ASP A 51 -12.24 -22.62 -32.18
CA ASP A 51 -12.67 -23.72 -33.07
C ASP A 51 -13.28 -24.88 -32.27
N LEU A 52 -12.86 -25.07 -31.05
CA LEU A 52 -13.39 -26.07 -30.12
C LEU A 52 -14.69 -25.62 -29.41
N CYS A 53 -15.00 -24.32 -29.45
CA CYS A 53 -16.24 -23.80 -28.91
C CYS A 53 -17.42 -24.12 -29.84
N PRO A 54 -18.54 -24.71 -29.37
CA PRO A 54 -19.68 -25.01 -30.24
C PRO A 54 -20.22 -23.75 -30.91
N LYS A 55 -20.27 -23.76 -32.24
CA LYS A 55 -20.65 -22.58 -33.06
C LYS A 55 -22.10 -22.13 -32.82
N ASP A 56 -23.00 -23.05 -32.52
CA ASP A 56 -24.45 -22.81 -32.42
C ASP A 56 -24.98 -22.78 -30.98
N PHE A 57 -24.10 -22.67 -29.98
CA PHE A 57 -24.50 -22.74 -28.57
C PHE A 57 -25.49 -21.64 -28.17
N HIS A 58 -25.46 -20.49 -28.85
CA HIS A 58 -26.34 -19.36 -28.64
C HIS A 58 -27.79 -19.62 -29.11
N LYS A 59 -27.99 -20.56 -30.07
CA LYS A 59 -29.30 -20.83 -30.63
C LYS A 59 -30.28 -21.41 -29.63
N PRO A 60 -31.59 -21.14 -29.76
CA PRO A 60 -32.61 -21.82 -29.02
C PRO A 60 -32.54 -23.34 -29.23
N GLY A 61 -32.80 -24.12 -28.18
CA GLY A 61 -32.78 -25.58 -28.25
C GLY A 61 -31.41 -26.25 -28.15
N PHE A 62 -30.31 -25.51 -28.18
CA PHE A 62 -28.98 -26.08 -27.91
C PHE A 62 -28.90 -26.62 -26.49
N SER A 63 -28.48 -27.89 -26.34
CA SER A 63 -28.43 -28.58 -25.05
C SER A 63 -27.16 -28.20 -24.24
N THR A 64 -27.37 -27.62 -23.08
CA THR A 64 -26.33 -27.31 -22.10
C THR A 64 -26.29 -28.28 -20.92
N ARG A 65 -26.88 -29.46 -21.04
CA ARG A 65 -27.04 -30.44 -19.94
C ARG A 65 -25.70 -30.89 -19.35
N LYS A 66 -24.62 -30.93 -20.16
CA LYS A 66 -23.29 -31.36 -19.75
C LYS A 66 -22.36 -30.19 -19.40
N TRP A 67 -22.87 -28.97 -19.41
CA TRP A 67 -22.07 -27.80 -19.10
C TRP A 67 -21.83 -27.67 -17.60
N SER A 68 -20.66 -27.15 -17.26
CA SER A 68 -20.33 -26.78 -15.89
C SER A 68 -21.16 -25.58 -15.41
N LYS A 69 -21.01 -25.24 -14.17
CA LYS A 69 -21.52 -24.02 -13.57
C LYS A 69 -20.37 -23.09 -13.25
N ILE A 70 -20.61 -21.79 -13.31
CA ILE A 70 -19.66 -20.76 -12.95
C ILE A 70 -20.40 -19.61 -12.24
N GLU A 71 -19.77 -18.99 -11.27
CA GLU A 71 -20.32 -17.79 -10.62
C GLU A 71 -19.97 -16.54 -11.43
N VAL A 72 -20.93 -15.65 -11.58
CA VAL A 72 -20.81 -14.34 -12.22
C VAL A 72 -21.26 -13.29 -11.20
N PRO A 73 -20.47 -12.24 -10.92
CA PRO A 73 -19.15 -11.97 -11.47
C PRO A 73 -18.07 -12.91 -10.94
N GLY A 74 -17.01 -13.09 -11.76
CA GLY A 74 -15.82 -13.87 -11.40
C GLY A 74 -15.00 -14.29 -12.60
N SER A 75 -13.68 -14.42 -12.38
CA SER A 75 -12.76 -14.96 -13.37
C SER A 75 -12.86 -16.47 -13.43
N TRP A 76 -12.76 -17.05 -14.62
CA TRP A 76 -12.84 -18.52 -14.72
C TRP A 76 -11.59 -19.23 -14.23
N GLU A 77 -10.42 -18.57 -14.26
CA GLU A 77 -9.16 -19.12 -13.75
C GLU A 77 -9.22 -19.39 -12.25
N LEU A 78 -9.87 -18.51 -11.49
CA LEU A 78 -10.04 -18.66 -10.04
C LEU A 78 -11.16 -19.64 -9.67
N GLN A 79 -11.89 -20.13 -10.67
CA GLN A 79 -12.96 -21.14 -10.53
C GLN A 79 -12.58 -22.50 -11.12
N GLY A 80 -11.28 -22.71 -11.41
CA GLY A 80 -10.73 -23.99 -11.83
C GLY A 80 -10.78 -24.28 -13.33
N PHE A 81 -10.93 -23.27 -14.18
CA PHE A 81 -11.01 -23.43 -15.63
C PHE A 81 -9.81 -22.77 -16.36
N ASP A 82 -8.62 -23.06 -16.06
CA ASP A 82 -7.36 -22.55 -16.56
C ASP A 82 -6.51 -22.02 -15.41
N ALA A 83 -5.39 -21.33 -15.71
CA ALA A 83 -4.49 -20.77 -14.72
C ALA A 83 -4.44 -19.25 -14.81
N PRO A 84 -4.48 -18.54 -13.66
CA PRO A 84 -4.16 -17.13 -13.63
C PRO A 84 -2.67 -16.93 -13.95
N ILE A 85 -2.36 -15.90 -14.74
CA ILE A 85 -1.00 -15.56 -15.15
C ILE A 85 -0.67 -14.19 -14.59
N TYR A 86 0.43 -14.10 -13.84
CA TYR A 86 0.96 -12.81 -13.40
C TYR A 86 2.18 -12.44 -14.23
N THR A 87 2.11 -11.32 -14.95
CA THR A 87 3.24 -10.72 -15.66
C THR A 87 3.20 -9.22 -15.59
N ASP A 88 4.37 -8.60 -15.50
CA ASP A 88 4.60 -7.16 -15.56
C ASP A 88 4.95 -6.73 -17.00
N THR A 89 6.23 -6.71 -17.35
CA THR A 89 6.75 -6.09 -18.58
C THR A 89 6.51 -6.88 -19.87
N ARG A 90 5.72 -7.94 -19.87
CA ARG A 90 5.50 -8.83 -21.02
C ARG A 90 4.06 -9.30 -21.11
N TYR A 91 3.62 -9.52 -22.36
CA TYR A 91 2.35 -10.19 -22.58
C TYR A 91 2.44 -11.68 -22.21
N PRO A 92 1.32 -12.33 -21.82
CA PRO A 92 1.28 -13.77 -21.58
C PRO A 92 1.36 -14.60 -22.88
N PHE A 93 1.57 -13.96 -24.01
CA PHE A 93 1.73 -14.55 -25.33
C PHE A 93 2.76 -13.75 -26.16
N PRO A 94 3.37 -14.34 -27.20
CA PRO A 94 4.29 -13.63 -28.10
C PRO A 94 3.60 -12.48 -28.83
N PRO A 95 4.09 -11.24 -28.72
CA PRO A 95 3.44 -10.07 -29.32
C PRO A 95 3.55 -10.07 -30.86
N ASN A 96 2.42 -9.86 -31.50
CA ASN A 96 2.29 -9.66 -32.96
C ASN A 96 1.05 -8.81 -33.28
N PRO A 97 0.97 -7.56 -32.76
CA PRO A 97 -0.25 -6.74 -32.84
C PRO A 97 -0.68 -6.49 -34.30
N PRO A 98 -1.98 -6.57 -34.61
CA PRO A 98 -3.11 -6.76 -33.68
C PRO A 98 -3.48 -8.23 -33.41
N TYR A 99 -2.71 -9.19 -33.94
CA TYR A 99 -3.04 -10.60 -33.87
C TYR A 99 -2.71 -11.22 -32.50
N VAL A 100 -3.58 -12.11 -32.04
CA VAL A 100 -3.41 -12.92 -30.82
C VAL A 100 -3.28 -14.41 -31.20
N PRO A 101 -2.76 -15.28 -30.29
CA PRO A 101 -2.68 -16.71 -30.56
C PRO A 101 -4.02 -17.31 -30.96
N THR A 102 -4.00 -18.32 -31.87
CA THR A 102 -5.19 -19.04 -32.30
C THR A 102 -5.22 -20.50 -31.83
N ASP A 103 -4.06 -21.08 -31.57
CA ASP A 103 -3.87 -22.44 -31.07
C ASP A 103 -4.29 -22.56 -29.58
N TYR A 104 -3.88 -21.61 -28.77
CA TYR A 104 -4.32 -21.48 -27.37
C TYR A 104 -4.78 -20.05 -27.08
N ASN A 105 -6.04 -19.80 -27.32
CA ASN A 105 -6.75 -18.59 -26.92
C ASN A 105 -8.10 -19.04 -26.32
N PRO A 106 -8.13 -19.35 -25.04
CA PRO A 106 -9.33 -19.86 -24.39
C PRO A 106 -10.57 -19.02 -24.62
N VAL A 107 -11.69 -19.72 -24.72
CA VAL A 107 -13.01 -19.15 -24.91
C VAL A 107 -13.96 -19.70 -23.83
N GLY A 108 -14.62 -18.80 -23.13
CA GLY A 108 -15.72 -19.11 -22.21
C GLY A 108 -17.06 -18.90 -22.89
N ALA A 109 -17.87 -19.95 -23.01
CA ALA A 109 -19.26 -19.83 -23.44
C ALA A 109 -20.18 -19.86 -22.22
N TYR A 110 -21.00 -18.83 -22.05
CA TYR A 110 -21.88 -18.63 -20.92
C TYR A 110 -23.33 -18.67 -21.36
N ILE A 111 -24.23 -19.26 -20.54
CA ILE A 111 -25.68 -19.24 -20.73
C ILE A 111 -26.37 -18.87 -19.45
N ARG A 112 -27.28 -17.89 -19.55
CA ARG A 112 -28.22 -17.51 -18.47
C ARG A 112 -29.64 -17.43 -19.03
N GLU A 113 -30.59 -17.96 -18.31
CA GLU A 113 -31.98 -17.75 -18.58
C GLU A 113 -32.55 -16.65 -17.69
N PHE A 114 -33.45 -15.83 -18.24
CA PHE A 114 -34.04 -14.73 -17.50
C PHE A 114 -35.44 -14.39 -17.98
N THR A 115 -36.20 -13.74 -17.14
CA THR A 115 -37.52 -13.20 -17.47
C THR A 115 -37.58 -11.70 -17.24
N VAL A 116 -38.33 -10.99 -18.04
CA VAL A 116 -38.55 -9.55 -17.92
C VAL A 116 -39.93 -9.33 -17.30
N PRO A 117 -40.04 -8.48 -16.25
CA PRO A 117 -41.33 -8.15 -15.64
C PRO A 117 -42.33 -7.58 -16.64
N ALA A 118 -43.60 -7.96 -16.53
CA ALA A 118 -44.67 -7.42 -17.36
C ALA A 118 -44.82 -5.90 -17.20
N SER A 119 -44.48 -5.35 -16.03
CA SER A 119 -44.45 -3.90 -15.73
C SER A 119 -43.50 -3.10 -16.58
N TRP A 120 -42.52 -3.75 -17.25
CA TRP A 120 -41.57 -3.11 -18.17
C TRP A 120 -42.12 -3.02 -19.61
N GLY A 121 -43.36 -3.44 -19.85
CA GLY A 121 -43.98 -3.32 -21.17
C GLY A 121 -43.95 -1.89 -21.71
N GLY A 122 -43.54 -1.73 -22.97
CA GLY A 122 -43.41 -0.41 -23.60
C GLY A 122 -42.19 0.42 -23.27
N MET A 123 -41.28 -0.11 -22.46
CA MET A 123 -39.95 0.50 -22.17
C MET A 123 -38.88 -0.04 -23.08
N ASP A 124 -37.78 0.70 -23.17
CA ASP A 124 -36.52 0.19 -23.74
C ASP A 124 -35.79 -0.63 -22.63
N ILE A 125 -35.38 -1.85 -22.97
CA ILE A 125 -34.68 -2.78 -22.06
C ILE A 125 -33.22 -2.84 -22.47
N PHE A 126 -32.34 -2.57 -21.50
CA PHE A 126 -30.89 -2.62 -21.70
C PHE A 126 -30.30 -3.77 -20.88
N LEU A 127 -29.36 -4.47 -21.49
CA LEU A 127 -28.46 -5.42 -20.85
C LEU A 127 -27.13 -4.72 -20.67
N ASP A 128 -26.64 -4.72 -19.44
CA ASP A 128 -25.41 -4.05 -19.04
C ASP A 128 -24.40 -5.05 -18.50
N PHE A 129 -23.18 -4.97 -19.00
CA PHE A 129 -22.01 -5.65 -18.48
C PHE A 129 -21.05 -4.58 -17.96
N GLU A 130 -20.78 -4.56 -16.68
CA GLU A 130 -19.91 -3.52 -16.07
C GLU A 130 -18.42 -3.76 -16.34
N GLY A 131 -18.00 -5.01 -16.63
CA GLY A 131 -16.62 -5.34 -16.99
C GLY A 131 -16.49 -6.80 -17.40
N VAL A 132 -15.91 -7.03 -18.58
CA VAL A 132 -15.64 -8.37 -19.15
C VAL A 132 -14.27 -8.37 -19.80
N GLU A 133 -13.40 -9.24 -19.39
CA GLU A 133 -12.03 -9.37 -19.95
C GLU A 133 -11.93 -10.58 -20.90
N SER A 134 -11.47 -10.46 -22.15
CA SER A 134 -10.99 -9.24 -22.82
C SER A 134 -11.99 -8.73 -23.87
N ALA A 135 -12.58 -9.58 -24.69
CA ALA A 135 -13.57 -9.27 -25.71
C ALA A 135 -14.70 -10.30 -25.69
N TYR A 136 -15.90 -9.89 -26.10
CA TYR A 136 -17.03 -10.79 -26.03
C TYR A 136 -18.17 -10.46 -27.00
N TYR A 137 -18.88 -11.52 -27.41
CA TYR A 137 -20.14 -11.44 -28.16
C TYR A 137 -21.31 -11.76 -27.25
N VAL A 138 -22.45 -11.12 -27.52
CA VAL A 138 -23.71 -11.28 -26.77
C VAL A 138 -24.83 -11.62 -27.71
N TRP A 139 -25.61 -12.68 -27.39
CA TRP A 139 -26.83 -13.07 -28.11
C TRP A 139 -28.00 -13.16 -27.13
N VAL A 140 -29.16 -12.71 -27.59
CA VAL A 140 -30.42 -12.91 -26.88
C VAL A 140 -31.38 -13.70 -27.76
N ASN A 141 -31.89 -14.82 -27.26
CA ASN A 141 -32.78 -15.73 -27.99
C ASN A 141 -32.23 -16.23 -29.35
N GLY A 142 -30.91 -16.29 -29.47
CA GLY A 142 -30.23 -16.73 -30.69
C GLY A 142 -29.82 -15.60 -31.64
N GLU A 143 -30.30 -14.40 -31.43
CA GLU A 143 -30.01 -13.22 -32.25
C GLU A 143 -28.86 -12.42 -31.62
N LEU A 144 -27.95 -11.90 -32.45
CA LEU A 144 -26.79 -11.12 -32.03
C LEU A 144 -27.25 -9.78 -31.46
N ALA A 145 -26.94 -9.52 -30.19
CA ALA A 145 -27.16 -8.23 -29.55
C ALA A 145 -25.97 -7.28 -29.78
N GLY A 146 -24.74 -7.78 -29.80
CA GLY A 146 -23.58 -6.99 -30.07
C GLY A 146 -22.24 -7.65 -29.69
N TYR A 147 -21.19 -6.83 -29.80
CA TYR A 147 -19.80 -7.14 -29.46
C TYR A 147 -19.21 -5.98 -28.66
N ALA A 148 -18.29 -6.28 -27.73
CA ALA A 148 -17.59 -5.25 -26.98
C ALA A 148 -16.17 -5.68 -26.58
N GLU A 149 -15.32 -4.69 -26.38
CA GLU A 149 -13.97 -4.72 -25.82
C GLU A 149 -13.82 -3.61 -24.79
N ASP A 150 -12.62 -3.45 -24.22
CA ASP A 150 -12.29 -2.56 -23.12
C ASP A 150 -12.84 -3.09 -21.79
N SER A 151 -12.06 -3.94 -21.18
CA SER A 151 -12.45 -4.79 -20.05
C SER A 151 -12.93 -4.02 -18.80
N ARG A 152 -12.62 -2.73 -18.69
CA ARG A 152 -12.80 -1.94 -17.47
C ARG A 152 -13.92 -0.90 -17.54
N LEU A 153 -14.57 -0.77 -18.69
CA LEU A 153 -15.70 0.13 -18.86
C LEU A 153 -16.97 -0.65 -19.23
N PRO A 154 -18.15 -0.21 -18.77
CA PRO A 154 -19.39 -0.91 -19.03
C PRO A 154 -19.79 -0.89 -20.50
N SER A 155 -20.50 -1.92 -20.92
CA SER A 155 -21.10 -2.00 -22.26
C SER A 155 -22.59 -2.23 -22.17
N HIS A 156 -23.35 -1.36 -22.85
CA HIS A 156 -24.81 -1.33 -22.80
C HIS A 156 -25.40 -1.80 -24.13
N PHE A 157 -26.23 -2.84 -24.11
CA PHE A 157 -26.92 -3.38 -25.28
C PHE A 157 -28.42 -3.16 -25.16
N ASN A 158 -29.04 -2.42 -26.11
CA ASN A 158 -30.49 -2.34 -26.19
C ASN A 158 -31.03 -3.64 -26.79
N ILE A 159 -31.63 -4.48 -25.93
CA ILE A 159 -32.14 -5.79 -26.32
C ILE A 159 -33.65 -5.83 -26.48
N THR A 160 -34.33 -4.69 -26.43
CA THR A 160 -35.79 -4.59 -26.45
C THR A 160 -36.42 -5.40 -27.58
N HIS A 161 -35.88 -5.28 -28.78
CA HIS A 161 -36.36 -5.96 -29.99
C HIS A 161 -36.02 -7.45 -30.08
N LEU A 162 -35.14 -7.94 -29.19
CA LEU A 162 -34.74 -9.34 -29.14
C LEU A 162 -35.54 -10.16 -28.08
N LEU A 163 -36.29 -9.47 -27.23
CA LEU A 163 -37.02 -10.09 -26.14
C LEU A 163 -38.32 -10.76 -26.62
N LYS A 164 -38.65 -11.88 -25.96
CA LYS A 164 -39.92 -12.55 -26.11
C LYS A 164 -40.65 -12.63 -24.76
N LYS A 165 -41.94 -12.86 -24.79
CA LYS A 165 -42.74 -13.08 -23.58
C LYS A 165 -42.30 -14.38 -22.87
N GLY A 166 -42.11 -14.31 -21.57
CA GLY A 166 -41.67 -15.44 -20.73
C GLY A 166 -40.15 -15.54 -20.67
N ASN A 167 -39.63 -16.78 -20.72
CA ASN A 167 -38.24 -17.08 -20.54
C ASN A 167 -37.40 -16.68 -21.76
N ASN A 168 -36.32 -15.91 -21.54
CA ASN A 168 -35.36 -15.49 -22.53
C ASN A 168 -34.03 -16.18 -22.26
N LYS A 169 -33.26 -16.47 -23.31
CA LYS A 169 -31.94 -17.08 -23.25
C LYS A 169 -30.89 -16.00 -23.60
N LEU A 170 -30.02 -15.72 -22.65
CA LEU A 170 -28.80 -14.93 -22.87
C LEU A 170 -27.65 -15.89 -23.09
N ALA A 171 -26.89 -15.66 -24.15
CA ALA A 171 -25.65 -16.36 -24.45
C ALA A 171 -24.50 -15.36 -24.61
N VAL A 172 -23.36 -15.63 -23.99
CA VAL A 172 -22.17 -14.79 -24.07
C VAL A 172 -20.97 -15.66 -24.45
N LYS A 173 -20.14 -15.18 -25.36
CA LYS A 173 -18.85 -15.79 -25.70
C LYS A 173 -17.74 -14.81 -25.36
N VAL A 174 -16.90 -15.17 -24.40
CA VAL A 174 -15.77 -14.35 -23.95
C VAL A 174 -14.47 -14.96 -24.46
N PHE A 175 -13.58 -14.14 -24.99
CA PHE A 175 -12.24 -14.52 -25.42
C PHE A 175 -11.21 -14.09 -24.38
N ARG A 176 -10.24 -14.98 -24.09
CA ARG A 176 -9.16 -14.65 -23.15
C ARG A 176 -8.29 -13.51 -23.70
N TYR A 177 -7.92 -13.59 -24.96
CA TYR A 177 -7.10 -12.61 -25.63
C TYR A 177 -7.81 -12.02 -26.85
N SER A 178 -7.64 -10.72 -27.04
CA SER A 178 -8.08 -9.95 -28.20
C SER A 178 -7.01 -8.92 -28.56
N ASP A 179 -7.20 -8.17 -29.63
CA ASP A 179 -6.34 -7.01 -29.92
C ASP A 179 -6.38 -5.98 -28.78
N GLY A 180 -7.51 -5.84 -28.08
CA GLY A 180 -7.61 -5.04 -26.85
C GLY A 180 -6.61 -5.43 -25.76
N SER A 181 -6.19 -6.69 -25.70
CA SER A 181 -5.19 -7.17 -24.73
C SER A 181 -3.83 -6.50 -24.86
N TYR A 182 -3.50 -5.94 -26.02
CA TYR A 182 -2.28 -5.17 -26.22
C TYR A 182 -2.29 -3.80 -25.52
N LEU A 183 -3.46 -3.28 -25.17
CA LEU A 183 -3.64 -2.06 -24.37
C LEU A 183 -4.02 -2.33 -22.91
N GLU A 184 -4.03 -3.58 -22.50
CA GLU A 184 -4.38 -4.04 -21.15
C GLU A 184 -3.23 -4.85 -20.54
N GLY A 185 -1.99 -4.40 -20.81
CA GLY A 185 -0.75 -5.05 -20.38
C GLY A 185 -0.30 -4.68 -18.96
N GLN A 186 -1.21 -4.28 -18.08
CA GLN A 186 -0.88 -3.81 -16.73
C GLN A 186 -0.03 -4.79 -15.94
N ASP A 187 0.83 -4.27 -15.06
CA ASP A 187 1.49 -5.05 -14.02
C ASP A 187 0.45 -5.58 -13.03
N TYR A 188 -0.17 -6.67 -13.43
CA TYR A 188 -1.22 -7.33 -12.68
C TYR A 188 -1.49 -8.74 -13.24
N TRP A 189 -2.28 -9.52 -12.51
CA TRP A 189 -2.77 -10.81 -12.96
C TRP A 189 -3.62 -10.70 -14.24
N LYS A 190 -3.40 -11.61 -15.16
CA LYS A 190 -4.17 -11.75 -16.41
C LYS A 190 -5.28 -12.77 -16.17
N TYR A 191 -6.49 -12.27 -16.11
CA TYR A 191 -7.71 -13.04 -15.94
C TYR A 191 -8.56 -13.05 -17.19
N SER A 192 -9.72 -13.70 -17.07
CA SER A 192 -10.72 -13.73 -18.12
C SER A 192 -12.09 -14.00 -17.55
N GLY A 193 -13.11 -13.50 -18.20
CA GLY A 193 -14.48 -13.75 -17.83
C GLY A 193 -15.26 -12.48 -17.53
N ILE A 194 -16.41 -12.67 -16.91
CA ILE A 194 -17.32 -11.58 -16.53
C ILE A 194 -16.98 -11.20 -15.08
N GLU A 195 -16.12 -10.18 -14.92
CA GLU A 195 -15.50 -9.82 -13.64
C GLU A 195 -16.30 -8.83 -12.80
N ARG A 196 -17.23 -8.10 -13.42
CA ARG A 196 -18.15 -7.19 -12.76
C ARG A 196 -19.58 -7.58 -13.04
N SER A 197 -20.52 -6.95 -12.33
CA SER A 197 -21.94 -7.30 -12.37
C SER A 197 -22.57 -7.21 -13.75
N VAL A 198 -23.60 -8.05 -13.95
CA VAL A 198 -24.46 -8.05 -15.13
C VAL A 198 -25.88 -7.80 -14.71
N TYR A 199 -26.56 -6.86 -15.34
CA TYR A 199 -27.93 -6.56 -15.00
C TYR A 199 -28.76 -6.09 -16.19
N LEU A 200 -30.07 -6.21 -16.05
CA LEU A 200 -31.05 -5.63 -16.93
C LEU A 200 -31.61 -4.37 -16.30
N TYR A 201 -31.85 -3.35 -17.10
CA TYR A 201 -32.64 -2.21 -16.65
C TYR A 201 -33.60 -1.72 -17.71
N ALA A 202 -34.77 -1.23 -17.24
CA ALA A 202 -35.84 -0.72 -18.06
C ALA A 202 -35.87 0.79 -18.00
N ARG A 203 -35.95 1.44 -19.16
CA ARG A 203 -36.01 2.89 -19.25
C ARG A 203 -37.18 3.36 -20.14
N PRO A 204 -37.82 4.48 -19.82
CA PRO A 204 -38.82 5.07 -20.71
C PRO A 204 -38.26 5.32 -22.10
N GLN A 205 -39.10 5.29 -23.14
CA GLN A 205 -38.66 5.65 -24.47
C GLN A 205 -38.23 7.11 -24.56
N SER A 206 -38.95 8.02 -23.89
CA SER A 206 -38.49 9.39 -23.63
C SER A 206 -37.81 9.41 -22.28
N ARG A 207 -36.52 9.80 -22.23
CA ARG A 207 -35.68 9.69 -21.03
C ARG A 207 -34.49 10.62 -21.04
N VAL A 208 -33.83 10.79 -19.89
CA VAL A 208 -32.49 11.38 -19.86
C VAL A 208 -31.52 10.43 -20.57
N LYS A 209 -30.79 10.93 -21.56
CA LYS A 209 -29.74 10.20 -22.28
C LYS A 209 -28.41 10.27 -21.55
N ASP A 210 -28.05 11.46 -21.07
CA ASP A 210 -26.77 11.77 -20.45
C ASP A 210 -26.92 13.06 -19.64
N PHE A 211 -25.97 13.31 -18.72
CA PHE A 211 -25.83 14.61 -18.10
C PHE A 211 -24.36 14.98 -17.95
N ARG A 212 -24.08 16.25 -18.00
CA ARG A 212 -22.75 16.80 -17.76
C ARG A 212 -22.89 17.96 -16.79
N MET A 213 -22.07 17.92 -15.72
CA MET A 213 -22.04 18.98 -14.73
C MET A 213 -20.62 19.44 -14.44
N THR A 214 -20.52 20.73 -14.14
CA THR A 214 -19.34 21.37 -13.58
C THR A 214 -19.78 22.10 -12.33
N ALA A 215 -19.19 21.78 -11.18
CA ALA A 215 -19.50 22.38 -9.89
C ALA A 215 -18.22 23.01 -9.31
N GLU A 216 -18.01 24.28 -9.59
CA GLU A 216 -16.81 25.02 -9.23
C GLU A 216 -17.09 26.06 -8.15
N LEU A 217 -16.05 26.47 -7.44
CA LEU A 217 -16.07 27.61 -6.55
C LEU A 217 -15.60 28.86 -7.31
N ILE A 218 -16.33 29.96 -7.14
CA ILE A 218 -16.05 31.26 -7.72
C ILE A 218 -15.95 32.34 -6.62
N ASN A 219 -15.67 33.58 -6.96
CA ASN A 219 -15.60 34.71 -6.03
C ASN A 219 -14.65 34.46 -4.86
N ASN A 220 -13.39 34.11 -5.16
CA ASN A 220 -12.37 33.70 -4.18
C ASN A 220 -12.82 32.49 -3.37
N TYR A 221 -13.34 31.47 -4.04
CA TYR A 221 -13.74 30.17 -3.50
C TYR A 221 -14.85 30.23 -2.44
N LYS A 222 -15.70 31.28 -2.48
CA LYS A 222 -16.81 31.47 -1.53
C LYS A 222 -18.15 30.97 -2.02
N ASP A 223 -18.40 31.15 -3.30
CA ASP A 223 -19.67 30.81 -3.92
C ASP A 223 -19.52 29.61 -4.84
N GLY A 224 -20.52 28.75 -4.88
CA GLY A 224 -20.55 27.62 -5.80
C GLY A 224 -21.23 27.99 -7.12
N GLU A 225 -20.65 27.67 -8.26
CA GLU A 225 -21.28 27.75 -9.55
C GLU A 225 -21.54 26.35 -10.10
N LEU A 226 -22.81 26.04 -10.35
CA LEU A 226 -23.21 24.80 -11.02
C LEU A 226 -23.58 25.09 -12.45
N LYS A 227 -22.87 24.45 -13.40
CA LYS A 227 -23.27 24.36 -14.81
C LYS A 227 -23.72 22.95 -15.08
N LEU A 228 -24.91 22.76 -15.60
CA LEU A 228 -25.51 21.44 -15.81
C LEU A 228 -26.17 21.41 -17.20
N ASP A 229 -25.78 20.41 -17.99
CA ASP A 229 -26.46 20.03 -19.23
C ASP A 229 -27.13 18.66 -19.02
N VAL A 230 -28.43 18.58 -19.26
CA VAL A 230 -29.19 17.32 -19.29
C VAL A 230 -29.59 17.03 -20.73
N PHE A 231 -29.11 15.93 -21.27
CA PHE A 231 -29.38 15.48 -22.64
C PHE A 231 -30.57 14.51 -22.64
N LEU A 232 -31.55 14.76 -23.53
CA LEU A 232 -32.76 13.96 -23.63
C LEU A 232 -32.75 13.05 -24.86
N HIS A 233 -33.33 11.87 -24.74
CA HIS A 233 -33.55 10.89 -25.80
C HIS A 233 -35.05 10.84 -26.12
N ARG A 234 -35.40 11.12 -27.37
CA ARG A 234 -36.77 11.09 -27.88
C ARG A 234 -37.79 11.87 -27.02
N PRO A 235 -37.48 13.14 -26.65
CA PRO A 235 -38.39 13.92 -25.85
C PRO A 235 -39.70 14.19 -26.64
N LYS A 236 -40.82 14.39 -25.93
CA LYS A 236 -42.12 14.68 -26.53
C LYS A 236 -42.64 16.01 -26.04
N ALA A 237 -43.37 16.72 -26.89
CA ALA A 237 -44.03 17.98 -26.51
C ALA A 237 -44.98 17.75 -25.33
N GLY A 238 -44.96 18.65 -24.35
CA GLY A 238 -45.74 18.58 -23.12
C GLY A 238 -45.07 17.87 -21.96
N GLU A 239 -43.96 17.10 -22.18
CA GLU A 239 -43.14 16.53 -21.12
C GLU A 239 -42.36 17.60 -20.35
N THR A 240 -41.94 17.27 -19.15
CA THR A 240 -41.19 18.19 -18.28
C THR A 240 -39.92 17.53 -17.72
N VAL A 241 -38.85 18.31 -17.70
CA VAL A 241 -37.61 17.94 -16.92
C VAL A 241 -37.54 18.86 -15.72
N GLU A 242 -37.32 18.27 -14.55
CA GLU A 242 -37.07 18.96 -13.28
C GLU A 242 -35.67 18.66 -12.77
N VAL A 243 -34.99 19.71 -12.31
CA VAL A 243 -33.67 19.63 -11.68
C VAL A 243 -33.75 20.27 -10.32
N LYS A 244 -33.34 19.51 -9.28
CA LYS A 244 -33.19 20.02 -7.93
C LYS A 244 -31.77 19.85 -7.45
N VAL A 245 -31.33 20.76 -6.57
CA VAL A 245 -30.11 20.61 -5.77
C VAL A 245 -30.50 20.63 -4.31
N MET A 246 -30.00 19.65 -3.57
CA MET A 246 -30.25 19.53 -2.13
C MET A 246 -28.94 19.68 -1.35
N ASP A 247 -29.00 20.43 -0.24
CA ASP A 247 -28.01 20.44 0.82
C ASP A 247 -28.57 19.60 1.96
N LYS A 248 -28.07 18.38 2.13
CA LYS A 248 -28.66 17.34 2.98
C LYS A 248 -30.15 17.13 2.60
N ASP A 249 -31.07 17.35 3.53
CA ASP A 249 -32.49 17.16 3.31
C ASP A 249 -33.20 18.42 2.77
N LYS A 250 -32.47 19.52 2.59
CA LYS A 250 -33.06 20.81 2.16
C LYS A 250 -32.90 21.02 0.66
N VAL A 251 -33.98 21.22 -0.03
CA VAL A 251 -33.95 21.70 -1.43
C VAL A 251 -33.50 23.17 -1.45
N ILE A 252 -32.37 23.44 -2.08
CA ILE A 252 -31.80 24.81 -2.24
C ILE A 252 -31.92 25.35 -3.64
N TYR A 253 -32.30 24.52 -4.60
CA TYR A 253 -32.58 24.89 -5.99
C TYR A 253 -33.61 23.96 -6.58
N ASP A 254 -34.56 24.52 -7.37
CA ASP A 254 -35.58 23.77 -8.08
C ASP A 254 -35.91 24.50 -9.38
N ARG A 255 -35.79 23.80 -10.50
CA ARG A 255 -36.13 24.32 -11.84
C ARG A 255 -36.76 23.25 -12.69
N LYS A 256 -37.83 23.69 -13.41
CA LYS A 256 -38.55 22.89 -14.41
C LYS A 256 -38.41 23.51 -15.77
N LYS A 257 -38.33 22.67 -16.79
CA LYS A 257 -38.42 23.05 -18.21
C LYS A 257 -39.44 22.15 -18.86
N SER A 258 -40.46 22.80 -19.49
CA SER A 258 -41.39 22.12 -20.37
C SER A 258 -40.73 21.86 -21.73
N ILE A 259 -40.90 20.67 -22.24
CA ILE A 259 -40.42 20.26 -23.56
C ILE A 259 -41.44 20.73 -24.61
N THR A 260 -40.97 21.48 -25.56
CA THR A 260 -41.85 22.11 -26.57
C THR A 260 -41.94 21.30 -27.85
N SER A 261 -40.94 20.50 -28.16
CA SER A 261 -40.91 19.65 -29.36
C SER A 261 -39.97 18.48 -29.22
N ALA A 262 -40.03 17.53 -30.15
CA ALA A 262 -39.11 16.38 -30.20
C ALA A 262 -37.65 16.76 -30.51
N THR A 263 -37.40 18.00 -30.94
CA THR A 263 -36.01 18.49 -31.15
C THR A 263 -35.42 19.19 -29.94
N ASP A 264 -36.21 19.36 -28.88
CA ASP A 264 -35.77 19.97 -27.60
C ASP A 264 -35.00 18.95 -26.75
N THR A 265 -33.81 18.61 -27.19
CA THR A 265 -33.02 17.49 -26.65
C THR A 265 -32.01 17.91 -25.57
N LEU A 266 -31.95 19.20 -25.22
CA LEU A 266 -30.99 19.74 -24.25
C LEU A 266 -31.65 20.66 -23.23
N PHE A 267 -31.42 20.43 -21.97
CA PHE A 267 -31.76 21.30 -20.86
C PHE A 267 -30.48 21.80 -20.18
N THR A 268 -30.10 23.05 -20.42
CA THR A 268 -28.93 23.70 -19.83
C THR A 268 -29.35 24.61 -18.67
N GLN A 269 -28.61 24.50 -17.57
CA GLN A 269 -28.75 25.35 -16.38
C GLN A 269 -27.41 25.87 -15.93
N GLN A 270 -27.42 27.13 -15.44
CA GLN A 270 -26.30 27.71 -14.71
C GLN A 270 -26.88 28.43 -13.48
N GLN A 271 -26.33 28.13 -12.32
CA GLN A 271 -26.78 28.65 -11.03
C GLN A 271 -25.63 28.94 -10.11
N VAL A 272 -25.67 30.10 -9.46
CA VAL A 272 -24.71 30.44 -8.38
C VAL A 272 -25.37 30.19 -7.03
N PHE A 273 -24.62 29.57 -6.13
CA PHE A 273 -25.01 29.27 -4.75
C PHE A 273 -24.12 30.08 -3.80
N PRO A 274 -24.64 31.14 -3.20
CA PRO A 274 -23.86 31.95 -2.26
C PRO A 274 -23.40 31.16 -1.04
N ASN A 275 -22.15 31.35 -0.60
CA ASN A 275 -21.54 30.70 0.54
C ASN A 275 -21.65 29.16 0.49
N ALA A 276 -21.40 28.57 -0.65
CA ALA A 276 -21.39 27.12 -0.81
C ALA A 276 -20.27 26.50 0.05
N ARG A 277 -20.58 25.37 0.68
CA ARG A 277 -19.57 24.60 1.42
C ARG A 277 -18.64 23.90 0.41
N ALA A 278 -17.35 24.24 0.49
CA ALA A 278 -16.35 23.67 -0.40
C ALA A 278 -16.14 22.16 -0.14
N TRP A 279 -15.92 21.42 -1.20
CA TRP A 279 -15.46 20.03 -1.14
C TRP A 279 -13.93 19.97 -1.24
N ASN A 280 -13.30 19.21 -0.36
CA ASN A 280 -11.89 18.81 -0.41
C ASN A 280 -11.73 17.50 0.38
N ALA A 281 -10.56 16.87 0.33
CA ALA A 281 -10.32 15.58 1.01
C ALA A 281 -10.38 15.66 2.55
N GLU A 282 -10.13 16.84 3.15
CA GLU A 282 -10.20 17.06 4.60
C GLU A 282 -11.64 17.32 5.07
N THR A 283 -12.43 18.03 4.25
CA THR A 283 -13.84 18.35 4.52
C THR A 283 -14.70 18.06 3.28
N PRO A 284 -15.07 16.79 3.05
CA PRO A 284 -15.81 16.39 1.84
C PRO A 284 -17.30 16.79 1.91
N ASN A 285 -17.55 18.07 1.83
CA ASN A 285 -18.91 18.60 1.84
C ASN A 285 -19.62 18.30 0.52
N THR A 286 -20.71 17.58 0.59
CA THR A 286 -21.46 17.14 -0.60
C THR A 286 -22.86 17.73 -0.67
N TYR A 287 -23.36 17.75 -1.90
CA TYR A 287 -24.72 18.11 -2.30
C TYR A 287 -25.29 16.97 -3.14
N THR A 288 -26.62 16.91 -3.24
CA THR A 288 -27.30 15.93 -4.10
C THR A 288 -28.01 16.63 -5.24
N LEU A 289 -27.61 16.30 -6.48
CA LEU A 289 -28.36 16.60 -7.69
C LEU A 289 -29.49 15.58 -7.82
N VAL A 290 -30.70 16.04 -8.09
CA VAL A 290 -31.86 15.21 -8.45
C VAL A 290 -32.33 15.65 -9.82
N VAL A 291 -32.48 14.70 -10.74
CA VAL A 291 -33.06 14.94 -12.06
C VAL A 291 -34.28 14.06 -12.26
N SER A 292 -35.43 14.67 -12.60
CA SER A 292 -36.66 13.94 -12.78
C SER A 292 -37.32 14.32 -14.13
N THR A 293 -37.95 13.34 -14.77
CA THR A 293 -38.75 13.56 -15.99
C THR A 293 -40.20 13.19 -15.73
N PHE A 294 -41.10 13.93 -16.37
CA PHE A 294 -42.55 13.78 -16.26
C PHE A 294 -43.19 13.73 -17.64
N ASP A 295 -44.25 12.95 -17.78
CA ASP A 295 -45.08 12.96 -19.01
C ASP A 295 -45.91 14.21 -19.13
N ALA A 296 -46.64 14.36 -20.25
CA ALA A 296 -47.50 15.52 -20.53
C ALA A 296 -48.65 15.68 -19.52
N GLN A 297 -48.98 14.66 -18.75
CA GLN A 297 -49.97 14.69 -17.67
C GLN A 297 -49.38 14.98 -16.31
N GLY A 298 -48.05 15.21 -16.24
CA GLY A 298 -47.30 15.44 -15.00
C GLY A 298 -46.99 14.20 -14.16
N LYS A 299 -47.16 12.99 -14.72
CA LYS A 299 -46.80 11.74 -14.04
C LYS A 299 -45.31 11.50 -14.14
N PRO A 300 -44.63 11.14 -13.03
CA PRO A 300 -43.22 10.80 -13.05
C PRO A 300 -42.90 9.65 -14.01
N GLN A 301 -41.84 9.83 -14.81
CA GLN A 301 -41.36 8.82 -15.73
C GLN A 301 -40.04 8.20 -15.25
N GLU A 302 -39.08 9.03 -14.85
CA GLU A 302 -37.77 8.61 -14.43
C GLU A 302 -37.15 9.67 -13.51
N SER A 303 -36.43 9.21 -12.45
CA SER A 303 -35.64 10.09 -11.60
C SER A 303 -34.33 9.41 -11.24
N PHE A 304 -33.27 10.19 -11.05
CA PHE A 304 -32.00 9.72 -10.50
C PHE A 304 -31.36 10.79 -9.61
N THR A 305 -30.41 10.36 -8.77
CA THR A 305 -29.61 11.24 -7.94
C THR A 305 -28.14 11.14 -8.32
N HIS A 306 -27.37 12.20 -8.08
CA HIS A 306 -25.91 12.21 -8.19
C HIS A 306 -25.31 13.04 -7.05
N LEU A 307 -24.27 12.49 -6.39
CA LEU A 307 -23.55 13.15 -5.30
C LEU A 307 -22.41 13.98 -5.86
N PHE A 308 -22.30 15.24 -5.45
CA PHE A 308 -21.25 16.14 -5.89
C PHE A 308 -20.84 17.12 -4.80
N GLY A 309 -19.65 17.72 -4.94
CA GLY A 309 -19.21 18.86 -4.13
C GLY A 309 -18.72 20.00 -5.01
N PHE A 310 -18.83 21.23 -4.51
CA PHE A 310 -18.24 22.38 -5.18
C PHE A 310 -16.75 22.43 -4.90
N ARG A 311 -15.93 22.36 -5.95
CA ARG A 311 -14.47 22.48 -5.86
C ARG A 311 -13.91 23.04 -7.16
N THR A 312 -12.78 23.75 -7.07
CA THR A 312 -12.04 24.27 -8.23
C THR A 312 -10.66 23.63 -8.27
N VAL A 313 -10.24 23.16 -9.43
CA VAL A 313 -8.90 22.64 -9.69
C VAL A 313 -8.21 23.54 -10.69
N GLU A 314 -7.03 24.02 -10.37
CA GLU A 314 -6.30 25.00 -11.20
C GLU A 314 -4.82 24.65 -11.26
N MET A 315 -4.17 24.99 -12.37
CA MET A 315 -2.72 24.98 -12.49
C MET A 315 -2.23 26.42 -12.37
N MET A 316 -1.55 26.75 -11.29
CA MET A 316 -1.10 28.12 -11.03
C MET A 316 0.30 28.13 -10.37
N ASN A 317 1.18 29.00 -10.87
CA ASN A 317 2.53 29.16 -10.34
C ASN A 317 3.37 27.87 -10.28
N GLY A 318 3.15 26.95 -11.23
CA GLY A 318 3.85 25.66 -11.26
C GLY A 318 3.34 24.66 -10.21
N MET A 319 2.14 24.83 -9.73
CA MET A 319 1.49 23.95 -8.75
C MET A 319 0.07 23.60 -9.18
N GLN A 320 -0.37 22.41 -8.81
CA GLN A 320 -1.79 22.03 -8.85
C GLN A 320 -2.47 22.55 -7.59
N MET A 321 -3.49 23.36 -7.78
CA MET A 321 -4.25 23.98 -6.71
C MET A 321 -5.63 23.32 -6.58
N ILE A 322 -6.07 23.09 -5.36
CA ILE A 322 -7.45 22.74 -5.03
C ILE A 322 -8.02 23.88 -4.19
N ASN A 323 -9.09 24.51 -4.67
CA ASN A 323 -9.73 25.65 -3.98
C ASN A 323 -8.73 26.74 -3.57
N GLY A 324 -7.77 27.03 -4.44
CA GLY A 324 -6.73 28.03 -4.21
C GLY A 324 -5.59 27.63 -3.29
N GLN A 325 -5.53 26.37 -2.85
CA GLN A 325 -4.43 25.84 -2.02
C GLN A 325 -3.57 24.85 -2.81
N ALA A 326 -2.24 24.98 -2.72
CA ALA A 326 -1.31 24.01 -3.26
C ALA A 326 -1.28 22.78 -2.36
N VAL A 327 -2.06 21.76 -2.69
CA VAL A 327 -2.19 20.55 -1.88
C VAL A 327 -0.97 19.64 -2.06
N LEU A 328 -0.63 18.89 -1.01
CA LEU A 328 0.32 17.77 -1.08
C LEU A 328 -0.45 16.46 -1.30
N PHE A 329 -0.12 15.75 -2.37
CA PHE A 329 -0.70 14.43 -2.64
C PHE A 329 0.02 13.37 -1.82
N LYS A 330 -0.59 12.98 -0.73
CA LYS A 330 -0.20 11.87 0.15
C LYS A 330 -0.92 10.63 -0.35
N GLY A 331 -0.55 10.17 -1.54
CA GLY A 331 -1.33 9.22 -2.32
C GLY A 331 -0.76 7.81 -2.34
N VAL A 332 -1.58 6.90 -2.86
CA VAL A 332 -1.23 5.51 -3.12
C VAL A 332 -1.85 5.05 -4.44
N ASN A 333 -1.17 4.18 -5.17
CA ASN A 333 -1.71 3.46 -6.32
C ASN A 333 -2.60 2.33 -5.82
N ARG A 334 -3.73 2.06 -6.49
CA ARG A 334 -4.65 1.01 -6.05
C ARG A 334 -5.17 0.18 -7.19
N HIS A 335 -4.84 -1.10 -7.18
CA HIS A 335 -5.53 -2.14 -7.95
C HIS A 335 -6.80 -2.61 -7.24
N GLU A 336 -7.81 -3.00 -8.03
CA GLU A 336 -8.96 -3.74 -7.51
C GLU A 336 -8.54 -5.19 -7.27
N HIS A 337 -8.39 -5.59 -6.00
CA HIS A 337 -7.94 -6.94 -5.63
C HIS A 337 -8.64 -7.49 -4.39
N ASP A 338 -9.06 -8.75 -4.49
CA ASP A 338 -9.59 -9.59 -3.41
C ASP A 338 -8.76 -10.89 -3.32
N PRO A 339 -8.35 -11.34 -2.12
CA PRO A 339 -7.47 -12.50 -1.96
C PRO A 339 -8.04 -13.84 -2.40
N HIS A 340 -9.32 -13.90 -2.75
CA HIS A 340 -9.99 -15.12 -3.21
C HIS A 340 -10.62 -14.98 -4.60
N LYS A 341 -10.99 -13.75 -4.98
CA LYS A 341 -11.78 -13.47 -6.20
C LYS A 341 -11.05 -12.57 -7.21
N GLY A 342 -9.79 -12.23 -6.94
CA GLY A 342 -9.01 -11.35 -7.83
C GLY A 342 -9.67 -9.98 -8.00
N ARG A 343 -9.99 -9.58 -9.22
CA ARG A 343 -10.59 -8.26 -9.51
C ARG A 343 -12.05 -8.11 -9.12
N THR A 344 -12.71 -9.18 -8.72
CA THR A 344 -14.11 -9.14 -8.28
C THR A 344 -14.16 -8.68 -6.82
N ILE A 345 -14.26 -7.38 -6.63
CA ILE A 345 -14.26 -6.73 -5.31
C ILE A 345 -15.67 -6.37 -4.85
N THR A 346 -15.83 -6.11 -3.56
CA THR A 346 -17.09 -5.70 -2.95
C THR A 346 -17.07 -4.22 -2.55
N VAL A 347 -18.25 -3.62 -2.41
CA VAL A 347 -18.38 -2.25 -1.89
C VAL A 347 -17.82 -2.15 -0.46
N ALA A 348 -18.04 -3.17 0.37
CA ALA A 348 -17.50 -3.22 1.73
C ALA A 348 -15.96 -3.18 1.73
N SER A 349 -15.29 -3.88 0.80
CA SER A 349 -13.82 -3.82 0.68
C SER A 349 -13.35 -2.45 0.21
N MET A 350 -14.07 -1.77 -0.69
CA MET A 350 -13.77 -0.40 -1.10
C MET A 350 -13.85 0.59 0.06
N ILE A 351 -14.91 0.50 0.89
CA ILE A 351 -15.07 1.35 2.08
C ILE A 351 -13.93 1.08 3.07
N HIS A 352 -13.56 -0.18 3.26
CA HIS A 352 -12.46 -0.55 4.14
C HIS A 352 -11.11 -0.01 3.65
N ASP A 353 -10.84 -0.07 2.35
CA ASP A 353 -9.66 0.55 1.75
C ASP A 353 -9.61 2.06 2.04
N ILE A 354 -10.71 2.81 1.83
CA ILE A 354 -10.78 4.24 2.12
C ILE A 354 -10.57 4.51 3.61
N GLN A 355 -11.18 3.70 4.48
CA GLN A 355 -11.03 3.81 5.93
C GLN A 355 -9.56 3.71 6.36
N LEU A 356 -8.86 2.68 5.89
CA LEU A 356 -7.44 2.50 6.19
C LEU A 356 -6.59 3.63 5.60
N MET A 357 -6.82 4.03 4.35
CA MET A 357 -6.10 5.16 3.75
C MET A 357 -6.20 6.40 4.62
N LYS A 358 -7.40 6.78 5.07
CA LYS A 358 -7.59 7.96 5.93
C LYS A 358 -6.94 7.79 7.31
N GLN A 359 -7.00 6.61 7.89
CA GLN A 359 -6.38 6.32 9.21
C GLN A 359 -4.86 6.28 9.16
N PHE A 360 -4.28 6.04 7.97
CA PHE A 360 -2.84 6.10 7.72
C PHE A 360 -2.37 7.41 7.06
N ASN A 361 -3.14 8.50 7.19
CA ASN A 361 -2.82 9.85 6.72
C ASN A 361 -2.73 10.02 5.18
N LEU A 362 -3.25 9.08 4.40
CA LEU A 362 -3.36 9.18 2.95
C LEU A 362 -4.57 10.05 2.56
N ASN A 363 -4.43 10.87 1.52
CA ASN A 363 -5.49 11.77 1.03
C ASN A 363 -5.81 11.59 -0.45
N GLY A 364 -5.11 10.72 -1.15
CA GLY A 364 -5.25 10.55 -2.59
C GLY A 364 -5.06 9.12 -3.05
N VAL A 365 -5.66 8.82 -4.20
CA VAL A 365 -5.56 7.51 -4.86
C VAL A 365 -5.38 7.71 -6.37
N ARG A 366 -4.48 6.93 -6.97
CA ARG A 366 -4.44 6.75 -8.42
C ARG A 366 -5.08 5.42 -8.76
N ASN A 367 -6.08 5.45 -9.65
CA ASN A 367 -6.74 4.25 -10.15
C ASN A 367 -5.82 3.55 -11.15
N CYS A 368 -4.84 2.85 -10.65
CA CYS A 368 -3.88 2.15 -11.51
C CYS A 368 -4.49 0.86 -12.05
N HIS A 369 -4.45 0.59 -13.33
CA HIS A 369 -4.15 1.49 -14.45
C HIS A 369 -5.37 1.49 -15.37
N TYR A 370 -6.55 1.68 -14.80
CA TYR A 370 -7.84 1.55 -15.48
C TYR A 370 -8.99 2.15 -14.68
N PRO A 371 -10.11 2.50 -15.33
CA PRO A 371 -11.31 2.93 -14.64
C PRO A 371 -11.85 1.84 -13.71
N ASN A 372 -12.03 2.22 -12.44
CA ASN A 372 -12.51 1.34 -11.38
C ASN A 372 -14.04 1.12 -11.44
N ASN A 373 -14.57 0.28 -10.55
CA ASN A 373 -16.01 0.15 -10.32
C ASN A 373 -16.64 1.52 -10.03
N TYR A 374 -17.82 1.80 -10.57
CA TYR A 374 -18.46 3.11 -10.45
C TYR A 374 -18.73 3.54 -9.00
N ALA A 375 -18.95 2.60 -8.08
CA ALA A 375 -19.16 2.90 -6.68
C ALA A 375 -17.94 3.57 -6.05
N TRP A 376 -16.72 3.22 -6.49
CA TRP A 376 -15.47 3.78 -5.98
C TRP A 376 -15.40 5.31 -6.10
N TYR A 377 -15.87 5.85 -7.23
CA TYR A 377 -15.85 7.29 -7.50
C TYR A 377 -16.76 8.08 -6.57
N GLU A 378 -17.96 7.53 -6.33
CA GLU A 378 -18.90 8.15 -5.41
C GLU A 378 -18.42 8.02 -3.96
N LEU A 379 -17.87 6.88 -3.56
CA LEU A 379 -17.29 6.66 -2.23
C LEU A 379 -16.12 7.61 -1.96
N CYS A 380 -15.20 7.80 -2.93
CA CYS A 380 -14.13 8.77 -2.81
C CYS A 380 -14.64 10.22 -2.72
N THR A 381 -15.74 10.54 -3.42
CA THR A 381 -16.41 11.84 -3.29
C THR A 381 -17.06 12.02 -1.92
N GLU A 382 -17.73 10.98 -1.42
CA GLU A 382 -18.44 11.01 -0.13
C GLU A 382 -17.48 11.08 1.08
N PHE A 383 -16.40 10.29 1.05
CA PHE A 383 -15.48 10.17 2.18
C PHE A 383 -14.23 11.05 2.09
N GLY A 384 -13.99 11.68 0.95
CA GLY A 384 -12.91 12.65 0.75
C GLY A 384 -11.55 12.00 0.45
N LEU A 385 -11.35 11.57 -0.80
CA LEU A 385 -10.04 11.27 -1.38
C LEU A 385 -9.89 11.99 -2.71
N TYR A 386 -8.72 12.59 -2.97
CA TYR A 386 -8.35 13.08 -4.28
C TYR A 386 -8.06 11.90 -5.21
N MET A 387 -8.53 11.98 -6.44
CA MET A 387 -8.41 10.87 -7.37
C MET A 387 -7.70 11.29 -8.66
N VAL A 388 -6.74 10.48 -9.07
CA VAL A 388 -6.24 10.43 -10.44
C VAL A 388 -6.96 9.29 -11.14
N ASP A 389 -7.81 9.62 -12.11
CA ASP A 389 -8.55 8.62 -12.90
C ASP A 389 -7.82 8.34 -14.20
N GLU A 390 -7.55 7.06 -14.46
CA GLU A 390 -6.62 6.63 -15.50
C GLU A 390 -7.29 5.79 -16.58
N ALA A 391 -6.99 6.11 -17.84
CA ALA A 391 -7.47 5.36 -18.98
C ALA A 391 -6.85 3.97 -19.05
N ASN A 392 -7.65 2.97 -19.44
CA ASN A 392 -7.24 1.59 -19.61
C ASN A 392 -6.33 1.43 -20.84
N ILE A 393 -5.14 2.02 -20.79
CA ILE A 393 -4.14 2.04 -21.85
C ILE A 393 -2.79 1.71 -21.24
N GLU A 394 -2.32 0.47 -21.47
CA GLU A 394 -0.97 0.06 -21.13
C GLU A 394 -0.45 -0.96 -22.14
N SER A 395 0.68 -0.65 -22.78
CA SER A 395 1.33 -1.50 -23.77
C SER A 395 2.81 -1.75 -23.44
N HIS A 396 3.14 -1.95 -22.16
CA HIS A 396 4.51 -2.12 -21.65
C HIS A 396 5.28 -3.20 -22.41
N GLY A 397 4.63 -4.32 -22.73
CA GLY A 397 5.21 -5.41 -23.50
C GLY A 397 5.61 -5.07 -24.95
N MET A 398 5.23 -3.88 -25.48
CA MET A 398 5.69 -3.33 -26.76
C MET A 398 6.92 -2.43 -26.59
N MET A 399 7.42 -2.26 -25.37
CA MET A 399 8.51 -1.35 -25.02
C MET A 399 8.20 0.12 -25.32
N PHE A 400 9.15 1.01 -25.06
CA PHE A 400 8.93 2.47 -25.08
C PHE A 400 9.56 3.18 -26.29
N HIS A 401 10.26 2.44 -27.16
CA HIS A 401 10.89 3.05 -28.31
C HIS A 401 9.82 3.55 -29.29
N LYS A 402 10.04 4.74 -29.88
CA LYS A 402 9.08 5.43 -30.76
C LYS A 402 8.61 4.60 -31.98
N ASP A 403 9.42 3.64 -32.44
CA ASP A 403 9.12 2.80 -33.59
C ASP A 403 8.50 1.45 -33.19
N GLU A 404 8.35 1.18 -31.90
CA GLU A 404 7.80 -0.06 -31.33
C GLU A 404 6.49 0.16 -30.58
N THR A 405 6.35 1.33 -29.93
CA THR A 405 5.14 1.68 -29.19
C THR A 405 3.92 1.79 -30.08
N LEU A 406 2.78 1.26 -29.59
CA LEU A 406 1.48 1.37 -30.26
C LEU A 406 0.98 2.83 -30.33
N ALA A 407 1.52 3.74 -29.53
CA ALA A 407 1.16 5.15 -29.50
C ALA A 407 1.43 5.90 -30.83
N ASN A 408 2.19 5.30 -31.74
CA ASN A 408 2.51 5.85 -33.06
C ASN A 408 1.94 5.06 -34.24
N TYR A 409 1.33 3.90 -34.01
CA TYR A 409 0.73 3.11 -35.10
C TYR A 409 -0.68 3.60 -35.44
N PRO A 410 -0.95 4.07 -36.68
CA PRO A 410 -2.24 4.69 -37.02
C PRO A 410 -3.48 3.86 -36.73
N ALA A 411 -3.37 2.53 -36.84
CA ALA A 411 -4.48 1.62 -36.56
C ALA A 411 -4.94 1.64 -35.10
N TRP A 412 -4.11 2.12 -34.20
CA TRP A 412 -4.40 2.15 -32.76
C TRP A 412 -4.97 3.50 -32.26
N GLU A 413 -5.05 4.52 -33.11
CA GLU A 413 -5.60 5.81 -32.72
C GLU A 413 -7.05 5.71 -32.18
N VAL A 414 -7.89 4.93 -32.84
CA VAL A 414 -9.30 4.74 -32.43
C VAL A 414 -9.40 4.01 -31.08
N PRO A 415 -8.72 2.88 -30.84
CA PRO A 415 -8.69 2.24 -29.53
C PRO A 415 -8.22 3.17 -28.39
N PHE A 416 -7.14 3.92 -28.58
CA PHE A 416 -6.67 4.90 -27.62
C PHE A 416 -7.74 5.95 -27.32
N MET A 417 -8.31 6.57 -28.36
CA MET A 417 -9.32 7.60 -28.25
C MET A 417 -10.59 7.08 -27.56
N GLN A 418 -11.05 5.89 -27.88
CA GLN A 418 -12.24 5.31 -27.26
C GLN A 418 -12.08 5.07 -25.78
N ARG A 419 -10.94 4.51 -25.34
CA ARG A 419 -10.65 4.25 -23.93
C ARG A 419 -10.69 5.53 -23.11
N MET A 420 -10.01 6.58 -23.55
CA MET A 420 -10.00 7.88 -22.87
C MET A 420 -11.37 8.57 -22.91
N SER A 421 -12.00 8.64 -24.08
CA SER A 421 -13.28 9.36 -24.21
C SER A 421 -14.43 8.68 -23.47
N ARG A 422 -14.45 7.35 -23.40
CA ARG A 422 -15.47 6.58 -22.66
C ARG A 422 -15.28 6.73 -21.15
N MET A 423 -14.04 6.72 -20.65
CA MET A 423 -13.72 6.99 -19.25
C MET A 423 -14.25 8.38 -18.86
N ILE A 424 -13.84 9.42 -19.56
CA ILE A 424 -14.28 10.79 -19.26
C ILE A 424 -15.80 10.92 -19.33
N ALA A 425 -16.45 10.33 -20.33
CA ALA A 425 -17.91 10.39 -20.48
C ALA A 425 -18.63 9.76 -19.28
N ARG A 426 -18.12 8.66 -18.72
CA ARG A 426 -18.68 8.00 -17.55
C ARG A 426 -18.42 8.78 -16.25
N ASP A 427 -17.19 9.27 -16.07
CA ASP A 427 -16.66 9.63 -14.75
C ASP A 427 -16.59 11.14 -14.48
N ARG A 428 -16.68 11.99 -15.49
CA ARG A 428 -16.49 13.46 -15.44
C ARG A 428 -17.27 14.22 -14.35
N ASN A 429 -18.37 13.66 -13.86
CA ASN A 429 -19.24 14.33 -12.90
C ASN A 429 -18.81 14.14 -11.43
N TYR A 430 -17.86 13.27 -11.14
CA TYR A 430 -17.40 13.02 -9.77
C TYR A 430 -16.39 14.06 -9.29
N SER A 431 -16.66 14.64 -8.11
CA SER A 431 -15.82 15.69 -7.53
C SER A 431 -14.48 15.20 -7.05
N ALA A 432 -14.36 13.91 -6.69
CA ALA A 432 -13.11 13.29 -6.26
C ALA A 432 -12.01 13.33 -7.33
N ILE A 433 -12.38 13.27 -8.62
CA ILE A 433 -11.42 13.30 -9.72
C ILE A 433 -10.82 14.70 -9.84
N VAL A 434 -9.52 14.81 -9.56
CA VAL A 434 -8.79 16.09 -9.64
C VAL A 434 -7.76 16.11 -10.76
N THR A 435 -7.46 14.96 -11.37
CA THR A 435 -6.51 14.81 -12.47
C THR A 435 -6.97 13.68 -13.38
N TRP A 436 -6.87 13.88 -14.69
CA TRP A 436 -7.02 12.83 -15.69
C TRP A 436 -5.65 12.25 -16.05
N SER A 437 -5.53 10.94 -16.12
CA SER A 437 -4.35 10.25 -16.62
C SER A 437 -4.65 9.55 -17.94
N MET A 438 -3.79 9.76 -18.92
CA MET A 438 -4.00 9.25 -20.29
C MET A 438 -3.66 7.76 -20.43
N GLY A 439 -3.09 7.14 -19.41
CA GLY A 439 -2.68 5.74 -19.39
C GLY A 439 -1.37 5.54 -18.66
N ASN A 440 -0.82 4.34 -18.79
CA ASN A 440 0.39 3.88 -18.14
C ASN A 440 1.34 3.24 -19.16
N GLU A 441 2.63 3.29 -18.94
CA GLU A 441 3.76 2.55 -19.54
C GLU A 441 3.56 2.07 -21.01
N SER A 442 3.22 3.02 -21.87
CA SER A 442 2.96 2.76 -23.29
C SER A 442 3.90 3.52 -24.24
N GLY A 443 5.03 4.03 -23.71
CA GLY A 443 5.88 4.94 -24.46
C GLY A 443 5.20 6.28 -24.72
N TYR A 444 5.77 7.12 -25.57
CA TYR A 444 5.16 8.40 -25.92
C TYR A 444 5.04 8.54 -27.45
N GLY A 445 3.88 9.00 -27.91
CA GLY A 445 3.62 9.16 -29.32
C GLY A 445 2.43 10.06 -29.63
N LYS A 446 2.13 10.13 -30.93
CA LYS A 446 1.11 11.03 -31.48
C LYS A 446 -0.28 10.80 -30.86
N HIS A 447 -0.63 9.57 -30.49
CA HIS A 447 -1.94 9.29 -29.93
C HIS A 447 -2.12 9.97 -28.57
N PHE A 448 -1.09 10.00 -27.72
CA PHE A 448 -1.13 10.73 -26.46
C PHE A 448 -1.27 12.23 -26.65
N GLU A 449 -0.64 12.80 -27.69
CA GLU A 449 -0.85 14.23 -28.02
C GLU A 449 -2.30 14.49 -28.43
N THR A 450 -2.89 13.59 -29.22
CA THR A 450 -4.30 13.66 -29.64
C THR A 450 -5.24 13.51 -28.43
N LEU A 451 -4.94 12.59 -27.51
CA LEU A 451 -5.71 12.41 -26.27
C LEU A 451 -5.68 13.67 -25.40
N TYR A 452 -4.51 14.27 -25.25
CA TYR A 452 -4.37 15.51 -24.47
C TYR A 452 -5.23 16.65 -25.07
N ASP A 453 -5.11 16.92 -26.38
CA ASP A 453 -5.82 17.96 -27.07
C ASP A 453 -7.35 17.74 -27.00
N TYR A 454 -7.80 16.49 -27.18
CA TYR A 454 -9.20 16.11 -27.05
C TYR A 454 -9.71 16.36 -25.62
N THR A 455 -8.98 15.89 -24.63
CA THR A 455 -9.39 15.99 -23.22
C THR A 455 -9.48 17.44 -22.77
N LYS A 456 -8.49 18.29 -23.12
CA LYS A 456 -8.54 19.74 -22.85
C LYS A 456 -9.73 20.42 -23.48
N LYS A 457 -10.18 19.96 -24.63
CA LYS A 457 -11.35 20.51 -25.32
C LYS A 457 -12.66 20.16 -24.61
N ILE A 458 -12.78 18.92 -24.10
CA ILE A 458 -14.04 18.44 -23.51
C ILE A 458 -14.14 18.66 -22.01
N ASP A 459 -13.01 18.69 -21.31
CA ASP A 459 -12.91 19.03 -19.89
C ASP A 459 -11.69 19.91 -19.63
N PRO A 460 -11.83 21.24 -19.72
CA PRO A 460 -10.76 22.18 -19.41
C PRO A 460 -10.54 22.40 -17.90
N THR A 461 -11.38 21.80 -17.04
CA THR A 461 -11.40 22.08 -15.59
C THR A 461 -10.41 21.25 -14.78
N ARG A 462 -9.82 20.23 -15.39
CA ARG A 462 -8.84 19.34 -14.71
C ARG A 462 -7.53 19.30 -15.46
N PRO A 463 -6.40 19.20 -14.73
CA PRO A 463 -5.11 18.89 -15.35
C PRO A 463 -5.09 17.47 -15.90
N ILE A 464 -4.17 17.24 -16.82
CA ILE A 464 -3.94 15.95 -17.47
C ILE A 464 -2.50 15.55 -17.21
N GLN A 465 -2.28 14.30 -16.87
CA GLN A 465 -0.94 13.73 -16.70
C GLN A 465 -0.70 12.53 -17.61
N TYR A 466 0.57 12.33 -17.96
CA TYR A 466 1.12 11.11 -18.52
C TYR A 466 2.63 11.05 -18.30
N GLU A 467 3.16 9.92 -17.84
CA GLU A 467 4.57 9.79 -17.43
C GLU A 467 5.53 9.62 -18.62
N GLY A 468 5.07 8.93 -19.70
CA GLY A 468 5.93 8.36 -20.74
C GLY A 468 6.68 9.36 -21.61
N GLY A 469 6.32 10.63 -21.64
CA GLY A 469 7.01 11.66 -22.43
C GLY A 469 8.02 12.51 -21.67
N GLY A 470 8.09 12.35 -20.37
CA GLY A 470 8.99 13.11 -19.51
C GLY A 470 8.80 14.62 -19.66
N TYR A 471 9.91 15.38 -19.77
CA TYR A 471 9.84 16.84 -19.93
C TYR A 471 9.31 17.32 -21.28
N ASN A 472 9.28 16.48 -22.29
CA ASN A 472 8.88 16.85 -23.66
C ASN A 472 7.41 16.47 -23.98
N SER A 473 6.68 15.89 -23.02
CA SER A 473 5.30 15.46 -23.24
C SER A 473 4.29 16.59 -23.12
N LYS A 474 3.16 16.45 -23.83
CA LYS A 474 1.94 17.18 -23.52
C LYS A 474 1.35 16.60 -22.23
N SER A 475 1.71 17.18 -21.11
CA SER A 475 1.24 16.84 -19.76
C SER A 475 1.29 18.10 -18.91
N ASP A 476 0.23 18.38 -18.14
CA ASP A 476 0.20 19.54 -17.22
C ASP A 476 1.07 19.30 -15.99
N ILE A 477 1.33 18.06 -15.66
CA ILE A 477 2.07 17.62 -14.50
C ILE A 477 3.31 16.85 -14.98
N TYR A 478 4.46 17.11 -14.39
CA TYR A 478 5.61 16.22 -14.52
C TYR A 478 5.47 15.11 -13.49
N CYS A 479 5.17 13.89 -13.94
CA CYS A 479 4.80 12.76 -13.10
C CYS A 479 5.70 11.54 -13.35
N PRO A 480 7.00 11.61 -13.05
CA PRO A 480 7.92 10.51 -13.29
C PRO A 480 7.67 9.35 -12.31
N MET A 481 7.97 8.13 -12.76
CA MET A 481 8.02 6.93 -11.93
C MET A 481 9.39 6.80 -11.27
N TYR A 482 9.39 6.42 -9.99
CA TYR A 482 10.58 6.06 -9.20
C TYR A 482 11.75 7.03 -9.32
N ALA A 483 11.41 8.32 -9.41
CA ALA A 483 12.42 9.37 -9.47
C ALA A 483 13.22 9.40 -8.17
N ARG A 484 14.56 9.34 -8.29
CA ARG A 484 15.48 9.38 -7.16
C ARG A 484 15.53 10.78 -6.54
N ILE A 485 15.96 10.87 -5.30
CA ILE A 485 16.16 12.13 -4.55
C ILE A 485 16.90 13.19 -5.36
N TRP A 486 17.96 12.82 -6.09
CA TRP A 486 18.68 13.76 -6.95
C TRP A 486 17.82 14.31 -8.10
N ARG A 487 16.86 13.53 -8.61
CA ARG A 487 15.94 13.94 -9.68
C ARG A 487 14.93 14.98 -9.18
N LEU A 488 14.44 14.83 -7.95
CA LEU A 488 13.56 15.83 -7.31
C LEU A 488 14.32 17.17 -7.20
N ARG A 489 15.57 17.14 -6.72
CA ARG A 489 16.44 18.32 -6.65
C ARG A 489 16.70 18.94 -8.03
N GLN A 490 16.92 18.11 -9.04
CA GLN A 490 17.10 18.55 -10.42
C GLN A 490 15.87 19.29 -10.94
N HIS A 491 14.66 18.77 -10.72
CA HIS A 491 13.40 19.37 -11.17
C HIS A 491 13.24 20.79 -10.62
N VAL A 492 13.41 20.97 -9.33
CA VAL A 492 13.34 22.28 -8.68
C VAL A 492 14.37 23.27 -9.28
N ASN A 493 15.56 22.79 -9.60
CA ASN A 493 16.65 23.64 -10.16
C ASN A 493 16.43 23.99 -11.65
N GLN A 494 15.73 23.13 -12.40
CA GLN A 494 15.47 23.35 -13.84
C GLN A 494 14.39 24.42 -14.11
N ARG A 495 13.63 24.81 -13.09
CA ARG A 495 12.53 25.78 -13.21
C ARG A 495 11.49 25.37 -14.28
N ASP A 496 11.17 24.08 -14.38
CA ASP A 496 10.01 23.65 -15.16
C ASP A 496 8.76 24.39 -14.64
N ALA A 497 7.89 24.78 -15.55
CA ALA A 497 6.67 25.47 -15.18
C ALA A 497 5.59 24.53 -14.58
N ARG A 498 5.85 23.21 -14.56
CA ARG A 498 4.93 22.19 -14.07
C ARG A 498 5.28 21.74 -12.65
N PRO A 499 4.29 21.34 -11.83
CA PRO A 499 4.58 20.66 -10.59
C PRO A 499 5.16 19.27 -10.87
N MET A 500 5.94 18.75 -9.92
CA MET A 500 6.34 17.36 -9.90
C MET A 500 5.44 16.61 -8.90
N ILE A 501 4.65 15.67 -9.41
CA ILE A 501 3.81 14.75 -8.63
C ILE A 501 4.18 13.34 -9.08
N LEU A 502 4.81 12.57 -8.21
CA LEU A 502 5.28 11.23 -8.54
C LEU A 502 4.08 10.30 -8.76
N CYS A 503 3.84 9.84 -9.99
CA CYS A 503 2.73 8.91 -10.22
C CYS A 503 3.01 7.55 -9.59
N GLU A 504 4.29 7.17 -9.44
CA GLU A 504 4.75 6.00 -8.70
C GLU A 504 6.09 6.28 -8.02
N TYR A 505 6.22 5.89 -6.75
CA TYR A 505 7.47 5.93 -6.00
C TYR A 505 7.38 5.00 -4.77
N ALA A 506 8.51 4.81 -4.09
CA ALA A 506 8.60 4.04 -2.85
C ALA A 506 7.99 2.63 -2.99
N HIS A 507 8.55 1.83 -3.94
CA HIS A 507 8.08 0.48 -4.22
C HIS A 507 8.06 -0.39 -2.98
N ALA A 508 6.86 -0.76 -2.50
CA ALA A 508 6.64 -1.33 -1.18
C ALA A 508 6.74 -2.87 -1.12
N MET A 509 7.50 -3.48 -2.02
CA MET A 509 7.63 -4.92 -2.13
C MET A 509 8.39 -5.53 -0.95
N GLY A 510 7.73 -6.39 -0.18
CA GLY A 510 8.31 -7.09 0.96
C GLY A 510 8.82 -6.15 2.05
N ASN A 511 9.98 -6.46 2.62
CA ASN A 511 10.64 -5.63 3.62
C ASN A 511 11.34 -4.43 2.95
N SER A 512 10.63 -3.32 2.81
CA SER A 512 11.03 -2.17 2.00
C SER A 512 10.54 -0.83 2.57
N VAL A 513 10.35 0.20 1.71
CA VAL A 513 9.95 1.57 2.08
C VAL A 513 10.99 2.24 2.99
N GLY A 514 12.26 1.90 2.83
CA GLY A 514 13.37 2.64 3.41
C GLY A 514 13.52 4.02 2.78
N ASN A 515 14.18 4.94 3.47
CA ASN A 515 14.44 6.33 3.04
C ASN A 515 13.20 7.14 2.63
N PHE A 516 12.01 6.75 3.06
CA PHE A 516 10.78 7.45 2.73
C PHE A 516 10.73 8.88 3.31
N GLN A 517 11.29 9.08 4.51
CA GLN A 517 11.44 10.40 5.13
C GLN A 517 12.26 11.35 4.26
N ASP A 518 13.32 10.88 3.59
CA ASP A 518 14.21 11.72 2.77
C ASP A 518 13.49 12.33 1.56
N TYR A 519 12.53 11.61 0.96
CA TYR A 519 11.64 12.15 -0.07
C TYR A 519 10.79 13.30 0.47
N TRP A 520 10.16 13.08 1.63
CA TRP A 520 9.22 14.04 2.20
C TRP A 520 9.91 15.25 2.81
N ASP A 521 11.15 15.15 3.26
CA ASP A 521 11.98 16.30 3.65
C ASP A 521 12.17 17.29 2.48
N LEU A 522 12.32 16.78 1.25
CA LEU A 522 12.35 17.62 0.06
C LEU A 522 10.97 18.14 -0.34
N ILE A 523 9.95 17.30 -0.28
CA ILE A 523 8.57 17.66 -0.65
C ILE A 523 8.06 18.78 0.26
N TYR A 524 8.25 18.68 1.57
CA TYR A 524 7.88 19.76 2.50
C TYR A 524 8.69 21.04 2.33
N LYS A 525 9.87 20.95 1.71
CA LYS A 525 10.77 22.08 1.52
C LYS A 525 10.49 22.90 0.26
N TYR A 526 9.98 22.28 -0.80
CA TYR A 526 9.84 22.89 -2.12
C TYR A 526 8.42 22.77 -2.66
N ASP A 527 7.76 23.90 -2.84
CA ASP A 527 6.34 23.97 -3.25
C ASP A 527 6.02 23.26 -4.58
N GLN A 528 6.97 23.21 -5.53
CA GLN A 528 6.79 22.49 -6.79
C GLN A 528 6.79 20.97 -6.66
N LEU A 529 7.24 20.43 -5.51
CA LEU A 529 7.19 19.01 -5.21
C LEU A 529 5.89 18.75 -4.42
N GLN A 530 4.88 18.22 -5.08
CA GLN A 530 3.56 18.08 -4.48
C GLN A 530 3.25 16.64 -4.05
N GLY A 531 4.26 15.86 -3.70
CA GLY A 531 4.08 14.48 -3.23
C GLY A 531 3.97 13.48 -4.36
N GLY A 532 3.11 12.48 -4.19
CA GLY A 532 2.93 11.42 -5.18
C GLY A 532 2.13 10.24 -4.66
N PHE A 533 2.17 9.14 -5.41
CA PHE A 533 1.39 7.93 -5.18
C PHE A 533 2.34 6.74 -4.99
N ILE A 534 2.37 6.17 -3.78
CA ILE A 534 3.19 5.00 -3.43
C ILE A 534 2.76 3.81 -4.27
N TRP A 535 3.67 3.01 -4.77
CA TRP A 535 3.40 1.72 -5.38
C TRP A 535 3.59 0.59 -4.36
N ASP A 536 2.54 -0.15 -3.93
CA ASP A 536 1.15 0.21 -4.12
C ASP A 536 0.33 -0.04 -2.84
N TRP A 537 -0.99 -0.10 -2.92
CA TRP A 537 -1.86 -0.19 -1.76
C TRP A 537 -1.90 -1.58 -1.15
N VAL A 538 -2.12 -2.61 -1.97
CA VAL A 538 -2.45 -3.95 -1.48
C VAL A 538 -1.65 -5.02 -2.24
N ASP A 539 -1.06 -5.97 -1.53
CA ASP A 539 -0.47 -7.15 -2.16
C ASP A 539 -1.48 -7.84 -3.08
N GLN A 540 -1.13 -8.04 -4.34
CA GLN A 540 -1.99 -8.77 -5.27
C GLN A 540 -1.73 -10.27 -5.17
N THR A 541 -1.93 -10.83 -3.99
CA THR A 541 -1.67 -12.25 -3.67
C THR A 541 -2.95 -12.98 -3.29
N PHE A 542 -2.91 -14.32 -3.35
CA PHE A 542 -4.06 -15.15 -3.05
C PHE A 542 -3.87 -15.96 -1.78
N ALA A 543 -4.91 -16.01 -0.94
CA ALA A 543 -4.94 -16.85 0.24
C ALA A 543 -5.21 -18.32 -0.16
N ILE A 544 -4.18 -19.16 -0.11
CA ILE A 544 -4.29 -20.61 -0.39
C ILE A 544 -3.53 -21.41 0.68
N LYS A 545 -3.70 -22.73 0.62
CA LYS A 545 -2.88 -23.65 1.39
C LYS A 545 -1.81 -24.28 0.48
N ASP A 546 -0.58 -24.40 0.99
CA ASP A 546 0.48 -25.13 0.32
C ASP A 546 0.24 -26.66 0.39
N GLU A 547 1.11 -27.45 -0.21
CA GLU A 547 1.05 -28.92 -0.21
C GLU A 547 1.11 -29.53 1.21
N ASN A 548 1.65 -28.80 2.19
CA ASN A 548 1.74 -29.18 3.58
C ASN A 548 0.60 -28.62 4.45
N GLN A 549 -0.40 -27.99 3.84
CA GLN A 549 -1.56 -27.37 4.47
C GLN A 549 -1.26 -26.11 5.31
N HIS A 550 -0.11 -25.45 5.07
CA HIS A 550 0.17 -24.14 5.64
C HIS A 550 -0.60 -23.06 4.87
N ASP A 551 -1.07 -22.05 5.59
CA ASP A 551 -1.67 -20.87 4.98
C ASP A 551 -0.57 -19.98 4.39
N ILE A 552 -0.64 -19.74 3.09
CA ILE A 552 0.33 -18.93 2.36
C ILE A 552 -0.36 -17.89 1.49
N TRP A 553 0.37 -16.84 1.20
CA TRP A 553 0.06 -15.87 0.16
C TRP A 553 0.68 -16.31 -1.16
N ALA A 554 -0.15 -16.82 -2.06
CA ALA A 554 0.30 -17.27 -3.38
C ALA A 554 0.57 -16.10 -4.32
N PHE A 555 1.63 -16.22 -5.10
CA PHE A 555 2.06 -15.24 -6.11
C PHE A 555 2.28 -15.88 -7.48
N GLY A 556 2.83 -15.14 -8.43
CA GLY A 556 3.04 -15.61 -9.80
C GLY A 556 3.77 -16.95 -9.89
N GLY A 557 3.10 -17.94 -10.50
CA GLY A 557 3.61 -19.29 -10.68
C GLY A 557 3.25 -20.29 -9.58
N ASP A 558 2.60 -19.89 -8.49
CA ASP A 558 2.10 -20.82 -7.46
C ASP A 558 0.79 -21.49 -7.89
N MET A 559 0.06 -20.86 -8.80
CA MET A 559 -1.24 -21.32 -9.26
C MET A 559 -1.15 -21.79 -10.72
N GLY A 560 -1.84 -22.87 -11.04
CA GLY A 560 -1.90 -23.43 -12.38
C GLY A 560 -0.88 -24.55 -12.64
N PHE A 561 -0.50 -24.74 -13.89
CA PHE A 561 0.41 -25.81 -14.29
C PHE A 561 1.88 -25.37 -14.31
N VAL A 562 2.79 -26.32 -14.15
CA VAL A 562 4.23 -26.06 -14.19
C VAL A 562 4.64 -25.47 -15.55
N GLY A 563 5.37 -24.36 -15.53
CA GLY A 563 5.85 -23.66 -16.75
C GLY A 563 4.95 -22.53 -17.24
N VAL A 564 3.88 -22.18 -16.50
CA VAL A 564 3.14 -20.93 -16.76
C VAL A 564 4.10 -19.75 -16.67
N VAL A 565 4.06 -18.88 -17.67
CA VAL A 565 4.83 -17.62 -17.66
C VAL A 565 4.42 -16.79 -16.45
N ASN A 566 5.42 -16.31 -15.67
CA ASN A 566 5.14 -15.50 -14.50
C ASN A 566 6.35 -14.67 -14.09
N ASP A 567 6.10 -13.58 -13.36
CA ASP A 567 7.10 -12.70 -12.78
C ASP A 567 7.18 -12.83 -11.24
N SER A 568 6.89 -14.04 -10.72
CA SER A 568 7.07 -14.44 -9.33
C SER A 568 6.30 -13.54 -8.34
N ASN A 569 6.94 -13.16 -7.22
CA ASN A 569 6.33 -12.35 -6.17
C ASN A 569 6.37 -10.83 -6.45
N PHE A 570 6.63 -10.41 -7.69
CA PHE A 570 6.64 -8.98 -8.04
C PHE A 570 5.25 -8.32 -7.90
N CYS A 571 4.18 -9.12 -7.74
CA CYS A 571 2.83 -8.68 -7.39
C CYS A 571 2.63 -8.38 -5.88
N ALA A 572 3.61 -8.66 -5.03
CA ALA A 572 3.51 -8.50 -3.59
C ALA A 572 4.22 -7.21 -3.13
N ASN A 573 3.65 -6.07 -3.48
CA ASN A 573 4.23 -4.74 -3.29
C ASN A 573 3.29 -3.77 -2.56
N GLY A 574 2.33 -4.31 -1.81
CA GLY A 574 1.36 -3.55 -1.04
C GLY A 574 1.92 -2.93 0.24
N LEU A 575 1.37 -1.76 0.63
CA LEU A 575 1.50 -1.23 1.99
C LEU A 575 0.77 -2.11 3.01
N ILE A 576 -0.19 -2.89 2.54
CA ILE A 576 -0.98 -3.85 3.31
C ILE A 576 -1.08 -5.18 2.57
N ALA A 577 -1.24 -6.26 3.32
CA ALA A 577 -1.47 -7.59 2.76
C ALA A 577 -2.82 -7.67 2.01
N ALA A 578 -3.00 -8.72 1.22
CA ALA A 578 -4.22 -8.92 0.43
C ALA A 578 -5.51 -8.97 1.26
N ASP A 579 -5.44 -9.40 2.53
CA ASP A 579 -6.56 -9.38 3.49
C ASP A 579 -6.72 -8.05 4.24
N ARG A 580 -5.94 -7.03 3.88
CA ARG A 580 -5.88 -5.69 4.48
C ARG A 580 -5.15 -5.61 5.82
N THR A 581 -4.44 -6.65 6.23
CA THR A 581 -3.54 -6.58 7.39
C THR A 581 -2.38 -5.61 7.08
N PRO A 582 -2.10 -4.62 7.95
CA PRO A 582 -1.00 -3.68 7.73
C PRO A 582 0.38 -4.36 7.74
N HIS A 583 1.22 -4.05 6.76
CA HIS A 583 2.64 -4.38 6.83
C HIS A 583 3.42 -3.41 7.73
N PRO A 584 4.57 -3.79 8.29
CA PRO A 584 5.34 -2.93 9.20
C PRO A 584 5.67 -1.55 8.62
N HIS A 585 5.93 -1.45 7.33
CA HIS A 585 6.33 -0.21 6.68
C HIS A 585 5.21 0.85 6.57
N ILE A 586 3.92 0.47 6.68
CA ILE A 586 2.83 1.47 6.61
C ILE A 586 2.84 2.42 7.82
N TYR A 587 3.39 1.99 8.97
CA TYR A 587 3.53 2.85 10.16
C TYR A 587 4.58 3.94 9.94
N GLU A 588 5.64 3.66 9.18
CA GLU A 588 6.57 4.67 8.70
C GLU A 588 5.88 5.67 7.76
N VAL A 589 5.10 5.16 6.81
CA VAL A 589 4.28 5.99 5.91
C VAL A 589 3.34 6.89 6.69
N LYS A 590 2.61 6.35 7.67
CA LYS A 590 1.70 7.12 8.54
C LYS A 590 2.41 8.28 9.24
N LYS A 591 3.59 8.03 9.80
CA LYS A 591 4.40 9.03 10.51
C LYS A 591 4.90 10.12 9.57
N VAL A 592 5.48 9.73 8.45
CA VAL A 592 6.06 10.67 7.47
C VAL A 592 4.99 11.55 6.84
N LEU A 593 3.78 11.01 6.61
CA LEU A 593 2.65 11.70 6.00
C LEU A 593 1.76 12.46 7.00
N GLN A 594 2.08 12.48 8.29
CA GLN A 594 1.26 13.17 9.28
C GLN A 594 1.06 14.65 8.94
N TYR A 595 -0.06 15.24 9.39
CA TYR A 595 -0.40 16.63 9.12
C TYR A 595 -0.01 17.60 10.24
N ILE A 596 0.35 17.09 11.41
CA ILE A 596 0.76 17.89 12.55
C ILE A 596 2.22 17.56 12.82
N HIS A 597 3.10 18.54 12.61
CA HIS A 597 4.53 18.39 12.86
C HIS A 597 4.93 19.12 14.14
N PHE A 598 5.85 18.50 14.86
CA PHE A 598 6.39 19.03 16.11
C PHE A 598 7.90 19.19 15.97
N GLU A 599 8.42 20.35 16.41
CA GLU A 599 9.84 20.67 16.40
C GLU A 599 10.23 21.25 17.76
N PRO A 600 11.27 20.72 18.44
CA PRO A 600 11.73 21.32 19.70
C PRO A 600 12.37 22.68 19.41
N LEU A 601 12.09 23.67 20.24
CA LEU A 601 12.80 24.95 20.17
C LEU A 601 14.15 24.83 20.90
N ALA A 602 15.20 25.29 20.27
CA ALA A 602 16.55 25.25 20.82
C ALA A 602 16.61 25.84 22.23
N PHE A 603 17.32 25.16 23.14
CA PHE A 603 17.54 25.55 24.53
C PHE A 603 16.31 25.67 25.44
N THR A 604 15.12 25.27 24.96
CA THR A 604 13.86 25.34 25.73
C THR A 604 13.08 24.05 25.59
N PRO A 605 13.42 23.00 26.35
CA PRO A 605 12.88 21.64 26.15
C PRO A 605 11.36 21.53 26.32
N ASN A 606 10.72 22.50 27.00
CA ASN A 606 9.28 22.58 27.15
C ASN A 606 8.57 23.42 26.09
N LYS A 607 9.29 24.08 25.19
CA LYS A 607 8.73 24.88 24.10
C LYS A 607 8.85 24.17 22.78
N ILE A 608 7.74 24.07 22.08
CA ILE A 608 7.61 23.27 20.88
C ILE A 608 6.93 24.11 19.80
N LYS A 609 7.51 24.14 18.62
CA LYS A 609 6.85 24.66 17.43
C LYS A 609 5.93 23.57 16.89
N VAL A 610 4.66 23.89 16.75
CA VAL A 610 3.67 23.03 16.08
C VAL A 610 3.36 23.63 14.72
N THR A 611 3.51 22.83 13.68
CA THR A 611 3.17 23.21 12.29
C THR A 611 1.95 22.43 11.83
N ASN A 612 0.93 23.14 11.39
CA ASN A 612 -0.27 22.57 10.79
C ASN A 612 -0.09 22.44 9.26
N TRP A 613 0.10 21.24 8.77
CA TRP A 613 0.23 20.92 7.35
C TRP A 613 -1.12 20.57 6.68
N HIS A 614 -2.24 20.72 7.36
CA HIS A 614 -3.54 20.66 6.68
C HIS A 614 -3.67 21.85 5.71
N ASP A 615 -4.47 21.64 4.67
CA ASP A 615 -4.71 22.63 3.64
C ASP A 615 -5.94 23.51 3.96
N PHE A 616 -6.92 22.95 4.69
CA PHE A 616 -8.24 23.58 4.87
C PHE A 616 -8.72 23.66 6.30
N ILE A 617 -8.22 22.82 7.21
CA ILE A 617 -8.67 22.76 8.61
C ILE A 617 -7.61 23.24 9.60
N GLY A 618 -8.07 23.88 10.67
CA GLY A 618 -7.26 24.23 11.83
C GLY A 618 -7.09 23.05 12.79
N LEU A 619 -6.31 23.24 13.85
CA LEU A 619 -6.02 22.19 14.83
C LEU A 619 -7.02 22.11 16.00
N GLU A 620 -8.10 22.89 15.99
CA GLU A 620 -9.10 22.90 17.07
C GLU A 620 -9.83 21.56 17.21
N GLY A 621 -9.85 20.74 16.14
CA GLY A 621 -10.42 19.38 16.12
C GLY A 621 -9.56 18.31 16.76
N TYR A 622 -8.39 18.66 17.31
CA TYR A 622 -7.41 17.70 17.84
C TYR A 622 -7.04 18.01 19.28
N THR A 623 -6.62 16.95 20.01
CA THR A 623 -6.07 17.01 21.34
C THR A 623 -4.62 16.55 21.33
N LEU A 624 -3.75 17.25 22.02
CA LEU A 624 -2.37 16.87 22.26
C LEU A 624 -2.24 16.15 23.59
N ARG A 625 -1.72 14.92 23.57
CA ARG A 625 -1.21 14.22 24.75
C ARG A 625 0.31 14.21 24.70
N TRP A 626 0.90 14.44 25.85
CA TRP A 626 2.36 14.39 26.01
C TRP A 626 2.73 13.53 27.21
N ALA A 627 3.85 12.85 27.12
CA ALA A 627 4.43 12.09 28.21
C ALA A 627 5.94 12.27 28.23
N VAL A 628 6.51 12.35 29.43
CA VAL A 628 7.94 12.17 29.63
C VAL A 628 8.15 10.76 30.16
N GLU A 629 8.97 10.00 29.49
CA GLU A 629 9.20 8.59 29.77
C GLU A 629 10.69 8.36 30.10
N CYS A 630 10.94 7.51 31.09
CA CYS A 630 12.27 7.05 31.51
C CYS A 630 12.21 5.56 31.71
N ASP A 631 13.12 4.81 31.12
CA ASP A 631 13.13 3.34 31.16
C ASP A 631 11.79 2.71 30.78
N GLY A 632 11.08 3.33 29.83
CA GLY A 632 9.75 2.91 29.38
C GLY A 632 8.61 3.15 30.38
N LYS A 633 8.86 3.85 31.46
CA LYS A 633 7.84 4.23 32.47
C LYS A 633 7.54 5.72 32.34
N THR A 634 6.27 6.07 32.29
CA THR A 634 5.83 7.47 32.30
C THR A 634 6.14 8.11 33.65
N VAL A 635 6.89 9.20 33.66
CA VAL A 635 7.26 9.96 34.87
C VAL A 635 6.51 11.30 34.99
N GLN A 636 6.10 11.85 33.86
CA GLN A 636 5.21 13.01 33.76
C GLN A 636 4.32 12.82 32.53
N ASP A 637 3.09 13.27 32.59
CA ASP A 637 2.17 13.29 31.48
C ASP A 637 1.16 14.43 31.59
N GLY A 638 0.46 14.66 30.48
CA GLY A 638 -0.63 15.60 30.42
C GLY A 638 -1.35 15.63 29.09
N GLU A 639 -2.47 16.32 29.10
CA GLU A 639 -3.29 16.54 27.91
C GLU A 639 -3.62 18.03 27.79
N MET A 640 -3.65 18.54 26.56
CA MET A 640 -4.04 19.90 26.27
C MET A 640 -4.69 20.03 24.89
N ASP A 641 -5.52 21.03 24.75
CA ASP A 641 -6.02 21.42 23.43
C ASP A 641 -4.96 22.20 22.66
N PHE A 642 -4.92 21.99 21.33
CA PHE A 642 -4.11 22.86 20.49
C PHE A 642 -4.65 24.28 20.50
N PRO A 643 -3.78 25.30 20.51
CA PRO A 643 -4.21 26.66 20.22
C PRO A 643 -4.76 26.72 18.78
N LYS A 644 -5.45 27.80 18.46
CA LYS A 644 -5.94 28.04 17.11
C LYS A 644 -4.76 28.21 16.16
N ILE A 645 -4.43 27.16 15.40
CA ILE A 645 -3.39 27.16 14.37
C ILE A 645 -4.10 26.93 13.02
N ALA A 646 -4.14 27.98 12.22
CA ALA A 646 -4.76 27.93 10.90
C ALA A 646 -4.03 26.97 9.95
N PRO A 647 -4.67 26.52 8.86
CA PRO A 647 -4.01 25.73 7.83
C PRO A 647 -2.70 26.38 7.34
N ARG A 648 -1.69 25.56 7.10
CA ARG A 648 -0.34 25.98 6.64
C ARG A 648 0.36 27.01 7.52
N ASN A 649 -0.01 27.11 8.80
CA ASN A 649 0.60 27.99 9.78
C ASN A 649 1.25 27.23 10.93
N SER A 650 2.06 27.91 11.69
CA SER A 650 2.76 27.38 12.86
C SER A 650 2.51 28.25 14.09
N ALA A 651 2.57 27.65 15.27
CA ALA A 651 2.58 28.37 16.54
C ALA A 651 3.49 27.64 17.54
N ASN A 652 4.03 28.39 18.51
CA ASN A 652 4.74 27.79 19.61
C ASN A 652 3.80 27.48 20.75
N ILE A 653 3.94 26.32 21.34
CA ILE A 653 3.26 25.90 22.56
C ILE A 653 4.28 25.68 23.67
N GLU A 654 3.84 25.77 24.90
CA GLU A 654 4.66 25.50 26.09
C GLU A 654 4.01 24.39 26.91
N LEU A 655 4.77 23.34 27.17
CA LEU A 655 4.32 22.22 28.00
C LEU A 655 4.66 22.49 29.46
N PRO A 656 3.81 22.11 30.44
CA PRO A 656 4.05 22.32 31.84
C PRO A 656 5.01 21.27 32.44
N LEU A 657 6.18 21.09 31.78
CA LEU A 657 7.17 20.13 32.21
C LEU A 657 7.81 20.55 33.55
N LYS A 658 7.92 19.60 34.48
CA LYS A 658 8.69 19.74 35.71
C LYS A 658 10.14 19.40 35.46
N ALA A 659 11.04 19.94 36.30
CA ALA A 659 12.45 19.63 36.27
C ALA A 659 12.69 18.12 36.35
N LEU A 660 13.60 17.63 35.55
CA LEU A 660 13.99 16.21 35.55
C LEU A 660 15.04 15.93 36.63
N PRO A 661 15.10 14.73 37.20
CA PRO A 661 16.16 14.34 38.12
C PRO A 661 17.55 14.42 37.44
N ALA A 662 18.57 14.77 38.21
CA ALA A 662 19.97 14.75 37.75
C ALA A 662 20.58 13.37 38.06
N ASP A 663 20.05 12.32 37.45
CA ASP A 663 20.40 10.94 37.74
C ASP A 663 21.17 10.24 36.59
N GLY A 664 21.39 10.97 35.49
CA GLY A 664 22.13 10.48 34.33
C GLY A 664 21.33 9.52 33.43
N LYS A 665 20.03 9.39 33.66
CA LYS A 665 19.15 8.58 32.82
C LYS A 665 18.68 9.31 31.56
N GLU A 666 18.28 8.55 30.57
CA GLU A 666 17.62 9.06 29.36
C GLU A 666 16.13 9.35 29.64
N TYR A 667 15.69 10.54 29.27
CA TYR A 667 14.29 10.96 29.34
C TYR A 667 13.79 11.31 27.95
N PHE A 668 12.69 10.70 27.52
CA PHE A 668 12.07 10.93 26.22
C PHE A 668 10.77 11.71 26.38
N LEU A 669 10.64 12.83 25.67
CA LEU A 669 9.36 13.51 25.51
C LEU A 669 8.64 12.95 24.29
N THR A 670 7.49 12.33 24.52
CA THR A 670 6.62 11.78 23.52
C THR A 670 5.39 12.66 23.36
N LEU A 671 5.06 13.03 22.14
CA LEU A 671 3.87 13.80 21.77
C LEU A 671 2.97 12.97 20.88
N ARG A 672 1.66 13.02 21.13
CA ARG A 672 0.65 12.32 20.36
C ARG A 672 -0.57 13.21 20.13
N ALA A 673 -1.00 13.36 18.88
CA ALA A 673 -2.20 14.11 18.54
C ALA A 673 -3.36 13.15 18.22
N PHE A 674 -4.53 13.43 18.79
CA PHE A 674 -5.72 12.59 18.63
C PHE A 674 -6.91 13.41 18.13
N THR A 675 -7.80 12.79 17.34
CA THR A 675 -9.07 13.39 16.92
C THR A 675 -10.02 13.59 18.10
N LYS A 676 -10.61 14.78 18.24
CA LYS A 676 -11.64 15.09 19.25
C LYS A 676 -13.03 14.58 18.86
N HIS A 677 -13.28 14.53 17.58
CA HIS A 677 -14.59 14.19 17.00
C HIS A 677 -14.44 13.10 15.99
N GLU A 678 -15.51 12.39 15.73
CA GLU A 678 -15.62 11.47 14.62
C GLU A 678 -15.61 12.27 13.30
N ALA A 679 -14.83 11.79 12.34
CA ALA A 679 -14.80 12.24 10.96
C ALA A 679 -15.17 11.07 10.03
N PRO A 680 -15.50 11.30 8.76
CA PRO A 680 -15.81 10.20 7.84
C PRO A 680 -14.74 9.10 7.88
N LEU A 681 -15.12 7.89 8.34
CA LEU A 681 -14.28 6.70 8.48
C LEU A 681 -13.06 6.83 9.43
N VAL A 682 -12.98 7.92 10.20
CA VAL A 682 -11.93 8.12 11.23
C VAL A 682 -12.62 8.29 12.58
N PRO A 683 -12.44 7.37 13.54
CA PRO A 683 -13.12 7.44 14.83
C PRO A 683 -12.57 8.57 15.71
N LYS A 684 -13.38 9.02 16.66
CA LYS A 684 -12.91 9.86 17.76
C LYS A 684 -11.78 9.13 18.52
N GLY A 685 -10.74 9.85 18.90
CA GLY A 685 -9.60 9.31 19.63
C GLY A 685 -8.60 8.57 18.74
N HIS A 686 -8.71 8.70 17.40
CA HIS A 686 -7.71 8.18 16.49
C HIS A 686 -6.42 9.00 16.56
N GLU A 687 -5.27 8.33 16.69
CA GLU A 687 -3.95 8.95 16.66
C GLU A 687 -3.58 9.35 15.23
N VAL A 688 -3.37 10.64 15.01
CA VAL A 688 -3.06 11.22 13.69
C VAL A 688 -1.62 11.67 13.53
N ALA A 689 -0.91 11.93 14.64
CA ALA A 689 0.49 12.33 14.60
C ALA A 689 1.21 11.91 15.88
N ILE A 690 2.49 11.60 15.73
CA ILE A 690 3.40 11.25 16.83
C ILE A 690 4.73 11.98 16.65
N GLU A 691 5.40 12.26 17.76
CA GLU A 691 6.78 12.73 17.77
C GLU A 691 7.45 12.36 19.08
N GLN A 692 8.76 12.13 19.03
CA GLN A 692 9.55 11.84 20.21
C GLN A 692 10.97 12.36 20.06
N TRP A 693 11.52 12.91 21.12
CA TRP A 693 12.95 13.22 21.21
C TRP A 693 13.46 13.10 22.64
N GLU A 694 14.73 12.88 22.76
CA GLU A 694 15.42 12.85 24.04
C GLU A 694 15.51 14.25 24.64
N LEU A 695 15.19 14.37 25.92
CA LEU A 695 15.33 15.59 26.68
C LEU A 695 16.78 15.70 27.23
N PRO A 696 17.35 16.90 27.33
CA PRO A 696 18.66 17.09 27.93
C PRO A 696 18.69 16.55 29.35
N SER A 697 19.55 15.60 29.63
CA SER A 697 19.79 15.03 30.95
C SER A 697 21.07 15.58 31.57
N VAL A 698 21.12 15.63 32.89
CA VAL A 698 22.35 16.01 33.60
C VAL A 698 23.16 14.73 33.87
N PRO A 699 24.41 14.64 33.34
CA PRO A 699 25.23 13.47 33.60
C PRO A 699 25.43 13.24 35.09
N SER A 700 25.14 12.04 35.56
CA SER A 700 25.53 11.59 36.89
C SER A 700 26.90 10.90 36.81
N ALA A 701 27.77 11.17 37.77
CA ALA A 701 28.99 10.38 37.87
C ALA A 701 28.60 8.94 38.27
N LYS A 702 28.66 8.02 37.29
CA LYS A 702 28.52 6.57 37.57
C LYS A 702 29.62 6.16 38.57
N THR A 703 29.29 5.97 39.80
CA THR A 703 30.16 5.32 40.78
C THR A 703 30.10 3.81 40.47
N VAL A 704 31.10 3.31 39.75
CA VAL A 704 31.27 1.86 39.60
C VAL A 704 31.64 1.30 40.97
N GLN A 705 30.70 0.63 41.62
CA GLN A 705 30.97 -0.10 42.84
C GLN A 705 31.85 -1.29 42.54
N PRO A 706 32.96 -1.53 43.26
CA PRO A 706 33.76 -2.74 43.09
C PRO A 706 32.87 -3.95 43.34
N VAL A 707 32.85 -4.89 42.40
CA VAL A 707 32.13 -6.14 42.57
C VAL A 707 33.06 -7.08 43.39
N GLU A 708 32.68 -7.40 44.63
CA GLU A 708 33.43 -8.31 45.48
C GLU A 708 33.19 -9.77 45.04
N GLY A 709 34.26 -10.59 45.09
CA GLY A 709 34.20 -12.01 44.79
C GLY A 709 35.49 -12.53 44.20
N THR A 710 35.60 -13.85 44.05
CA THR A 710 36.77 -14.52 43.48
C THR A 710 36.39 -15.25 42.22
N LEU A 711 37.24 -15.18 41.21
CA LEU A 711 37.14 -15.96 40.00
C LEU A 711 38.22 -17.08 40.02
N THR A 712 37.90 -18.24 39.49
CA THR A 712 38.81 -19.33 39.25
C THR A 712 38.92 -19.59 37.78
N VAL A 713 40.13 -19.47 37.23
CA VAL A 713 40.40 -19.73 35.82
C VAL A 713 41.07 -21.11 35.70
N ASN A 714 40.49 -21.96 34.84
CA ASN A 714 41.04 -23.27 34.51
C ASN A 714 41.22 -23.36 33.00
N ARG A 715 42.37 -23.91 32.57
CA ARG A 715 42.62 -24.13 31.14
C ARG A 715 43.16 -25.53 30.91
N ASN A 716 42.59 -26.23 29.94
CA ASN A 716 43.12 -27.51 29.44
C ASN A 716 43.20 -27.46 27.91
N ASN A 717 43.48 -28.57 27.26
CA ASN A 717 43.62 -28.62 25.79
C ASN A 717 42.33 -28.43 25.02
N GLU A 718 41.16 -28.50 25.68
CA GLU A 718 39.86 -28.46 25.02
C GLU A 718 39.04 -27.18 25.41
N ALA A 719 39.21 -26.75 26.66
CA ALA A 719 38.39 -25.64 27.20
C ALA A 719 39.22 -24.69 28.09
N LEU A 720 38.81 -23.43 28.03
CA LEU A 720 39.16 -22.38 28.98
C LEU A 720 37.89 -22.04 29.75
N THR A 721 37.91 -22.20 31.08
CA THR A 721 36.74 -21.99 31.93
C THR A 721 37.02 -20.94 32.98
N VAL A 722 36.09 -19.99 33.14
CA VAL A 722 36.08 -18.99 34.20
C VAL A 722 34.87 -19.27 35.09
N LYS A 723 35.13 -19.51 36.38
CA LYS A 723 34.10 -19.89 37.36
C LYS A 723 34.04 -18.88 38.51
N GLY A 724 32.84 -18.40 38.81
CA GLY A 724 32.52 -17.66 40.05
C GLY A 724 31.68 -18.52 41.00
N ASN A 725 31.04 -17.91 41.98
CA ASN A 725 30.27 -18.63 43.01
C ASN A 725 29.08 -19.40 42.40
N ASN A 726 28.27 -18.74 41.58
CA ASN A 726 27.01 -19.28 41.05
C ASN A 726 27.00 -19.36 39.53
N PHE A 727 28.12 -19.16 38.87
CA PHE A 727 28.19 -19.18 37.40
C PHE A 727 29.47 -19.84 36.90
N GLN A 728 29.42 -20.23 35.63
CA GLN A 728 30.54 -20.73 34.86
C GLN A 728 30.44 -20.28 33.41
N VAL A 729 31.51 -19.72 32.87
CA VAL A 729 31.63 -19.40 31.43
C VAL A 729 32.76 -20.24 30.87
N ALA A 730 32.50 -20.95 29.78
CA ALA A 730 33.53 -21.77 29.15
C ALA A 730 33.71 -21.43 27.68
N PHE A 731 34.93 -21.56 27.19
CA PHE A 731 35.33 -21.30 25.82
C PHE A 731 36.10 -22.50 25.26
N SER A 732 35.86 -22.82 24.00
CA SER A 732 36.62 -23.82 23.25
C SER A 732 38.02 -23.28 22.92
N THR A 733 39.07 -24.00 23.28
CA THR A 733 40.43 -23.60 22.88
C THR A 733 40.75 -23.91 21.42
N ARG A 734 39.87 -24.63 20.72
CA ARG A 734 40.04 -25.00 19.29
C ARG A 734 39.56 -23.90 18.34
N ASN A 735 38.42 -23.27 18.66
CA ASN A 735 37.78 -22.27 17.77
C ASN A 735 37.46 -20.96 18.49
N GLY A 736 37.74 -20.83 19.81
CA GLY A 736 37.52 -19.59 20.57
C GLY A 736 36.06 -19.27 20.91
N GLU A 737 35.11 -20.16 20.57
CA GLU A 737 33.68 -19.97 20.82
C GLU A 737 33.35 -20.17 22.29
N MET A 738 32.38 -19.38 22.78
CA MET A 738 31.75 -19.60 24.08
C MET A 738 30.92 -20.90 24.01
N THR A 739 31.22 -21.89 24.85
CA THR A 739 30.54 -23.19 24.86
C THR A 739 29.58 -23.34 26.03
N GLU A 740 29.70 -22.51 27.05
CA GLU A 740 28.85 -22.54 28.22
C GLU A 740 28.68 -21.12 28.79
N LEU A 741 27.45 -20.80 29.13
CA LEU A 741 27.05 -19.64 29.91
C LEU A 741 26.07 -20.12 30.97
N ASN A 742 26.62 -20.62 32.09
CA ASN A 742 25.86 -21.33 33.11
C ASN A 742 25.66 -20.42 34.32
N TYR A 743 24.41 -20.30 34.77
CA TYR A 743 24.04 -19.60 35.99
C TYR A 743 23.19 -20.54 36.86
N ASN A 744 23.54 -20.68 38.13
CA ASN A 744 22.85 -21.55 39.10
C ASN A 744 22.61 -22.96 38.60
N GLY A 745 23.55 -23.50 37.81
CA GLY A 745 23.50 -24.87 37.27
C GLY A 745 22.70 -25.00 35.98
N LYS A 746 22.13 -23.90 35.42
CA LYS A 746 21.44 -23.87 34.11
C LYS A 746 22.31 -23.21 33.06
N ASN A 747 22.54 -23.91 31.95
CA ASN A 747 23.17 -23.32 30.78
C ASN A 747 22.16 -22.56 29.95
N LEU A 748 22.35 -21.24 29.80
CA LEU A 748 21.44 -20.35 29.08
C LEU A 748 21.60 -20.41 27.56
N ILE A 749 22.63 -21.10 27.05
CA ILE A 749 22.90 -21.13 25.60
C ILE A 749 22.91 -22.58 25.08
N LYS A 750 22.47 -22.71 23.82
CA LYS A 750 22.68 -23.91 23.00
C LYS A 750 23.93 -23.76 22.13
N GLU A 751 24.13 -22.58 21.59
CA GLU A 751 25.34 -22.17 20.87
C GLU A 751 25.75 -20.77 21.35
N GLY A 752 27.07 -20.60 21.58
CA GLY A 752 27.60 -19.33 22.04
C GLY A 752 27.65 -18.25 20.94
N LEU A 753 28.17 -17.10 21.34
CA LEU A 753 28.29 -15.96 20.45
C LEU A 753 29.22 -16.25 19.26
N GLN A 754 28.69 -16.04 18.07
CA GLN A 754 29.41 -16.12 16.79
C GLN A 754 29.29 -14.78 16.05
N PRO A 755 30.39 -14.27 15.45
CA PRO A 755 30.33 -13.09 14.61
C PRO A 755 29.40 -13.30 13.43
N ASN A 756 28.53 -12.29 13.14
CA ASN A 756 27.56 -12.34 12.07
C ASN A 756 27.61 -11.06 11.24
N PHE A 757 27.95 -11.20 9.96
CA PHE A 757 28.07 -10.07 9.00
C PHE A 757 27.03 -10.14 7.89
N TRP A 758 26.08 -11.08 7.97
CA TRP A 758 25.09 -11.35 6.93
C TRP A 758 23.67 -11.24 7.45
N ARG A 759 22.77 -10.86 6.55
CA ARG A 759 21.32 -10.93 6.76
C ARG A 759 20.65 -11.70 5.62
N PRO A 760 19.48 -12.32 5.82
CA PRO A 760 18.65 -12.83 4.73
C PRO A 760 18.33 -11.73 3.74
N LEU A 761 18.32 -12.04 2.44
CA LEU A 761 18.09 -11.03 1.41
C LEU A 761 16.62 -10.58 1.42
N THR A 762 16.42 -9.28 1.38
CA THR A 762 15.11 -8.67 1.10
C THR A 762 14.78 -8.75 -0.39
N ASP A 763 13.53 -8.45 -0.76
CA ASP A 763 13.14 -8.34 -2.17
C ASP A 763 13.95 -7.28 -2.92
N ASN A 764 14.35 -6.20 -2.27
CA ASN A 764 15.23 -5.18 -2.83
C ASN A 764 16.67 -5.66 -3.04
N ASP A 765 17.17 -6.52 -2.17
CA ASP A 765 18.57 -7.01 -2.20
C ASP A 765 18.84 -7.93 -3.39
N ILE A 766 17.85 -8.68 -3.89
CA ILE A 766 18.02 -9.66 -4.95
C ILE A 766 18.38 -8.99 -6.29
N PRO A 767 17.56 -8.08 -6.86
CA PRO A 767 17.84 -7.48 -8.16
C PRO A 767 18.95 -6.43 -8.11
N ASN A 768 19.29 -5.88 -6.93
CA ASN A 768 20.47 -5.04 -6.77
C ASN A 768 21.79 -5.84 -6.69
N ARG A 769 21.69 -7.16 -6.87
CA ARG A 769 22.83 -8.11 -6.86
C ARG A 769 23.60 -8.14 -5.54
N HIS A 770 22.92 -7.97 -4.42
CA HIS A 770 23.52 -7.93 -3.09
C HIS A 770 24.35 -9.18 -2.81
N LEU A 771 23.85 -10.38 -3.17
CA LEU A 771 24.60 -11.63 -3.01
C LEU A 771 25.93 -11.63 -3.79
N ILE A 772 26.00 -10.97 -4.94
CA ILE A 772 27.24 -10.85 -5.73
C ILE A 772 28.16 -9.79 -5.13
N ARG A 773 27.64 -8.62 -4.76
CA ARG A 773 28.42 -7.49 -4.27
C ARG A 773 28.97 -7.74 -2.86
N CYS A 774 28.15 -8.28 -1.99
CA CYS A 774 28.39 -8.41 -0.55
C CYS A 774 28.56 -9.86 -0.11
N GLY A 775 28.51 -10.84 -1.00
CA GLY A 775 28.49 -12.27 -0.68
C GLY A 775 29.74 -12.76 0.08
N THR A 776 30.88 -12.07 0.03
CA THR A 776 32.07 -12.34 0.83
C THR A 776 31.80 -12.25 2.33
N TRP A 777 30.80 -11.47 2.75
CA TRP A 777 30.40 -11.35 4.14
C TRP A 777 29.55 -12.52 4.65
N LYS A 778 28.92 -13.30 3.76
CA LYS A 778 27.90 -14.29 4.12
C LYS A 778 28.40 -15.34 5.13
N ASN A 779 29.58 -15.84 4.94
CA ASN A 779 30.17 -16.86 5.82
C ASN A 779 31.36 -16.32 6.63
N ALA A 780 31.66 -15.04 6.53
CA ALA A 780 32.90 -14.48 7.06
C ALA A 780 33.11 -14.69 8.56
N GLY A 781 32.04 -14.61 9.35
CA GLY A 781 32.10 -14.89 10.78
C GLY A 781 32.40 -16.37 11.08
N ARG A 782 31.68 -17.30 10.39
CA ARG A 782 31.84 -18.74 10.56
C ARG A 782 33.23 -19.25 10.10
N ASP A 783 33.71 -18.65 8.99
CA ASP A 783 34.96 -19.10 8.37
C ASP A 783 36.22 -18.40 8.96
N ALA A 784 36.01 -17.53 9.97
CA ALA A 784 37.11 -16.91 10.73
C ALA A 784 37.92 -17.94 11.48
N LYS A 785 39.27 -17.92 11.30
CA LYS A 785 40.19 -18.91 11.88
C LYS A 785 40.82 -18.37 13.14
N LEU A 786 40.60 -19.07 14.26
CA LEU A 786 41.25 -18.76 15.53
C LEU A 786 42.79 -18.80 15.37
N GLN A 787 43.41 -17.69 15.70
CA GLN A 787 44.87 -17.58 15.76
C GLN A 787 45.34 -17.77 17.18
N HIS A 788 44.65 -17.20 18.14
CA HIS A 788 45.05 -17.23 19.53
C HIS A 788 43.83 -17.03 20.45
N ILE A 789 43.82 -17.73 21.59
CA ILE A 789 42.94 -17.47 22.71
C ILE A 789 43.76 -17.41 24.00
N GLU A 790 43.60 -16.34 24.75
CA GLU A 790 44.28 -16.11 26.00
C GLU A 790 43.36 -15.60 27.10
N VAL A 791 43.79 -15.65 28.33
CA VAL A 791 43.11 -15.07 29.48
C VAL A 791 44.05 -14.21 30.28
N ALA A 792 43.64 -13.01 30.59
CA ALA A 792 44.33 -12.11 31.48
C ALA A 792 43.49 -11.91 32.75
N GLU A 793 44.11 -12.08 33.90
CA GLU A 793 43.53 -11.81 35.20
C GLU A 793 44.02 -10.45 35.72
N ALA A 794 43.12 -9.56 36.04
CA ALA A 794 43.41 -8.21 36.53
C ALA A 794 42.48 -7.87 37.71
N GLY A 795 43.05 -7.93 38.91
CA GLY A 795 42.30 -7.74 40.13
C GLY A 795 41.25 -8.85 40.31
N GLN A 796 39.99 -8.46 40.34
CA GLN A 796 38.88 -9.43 40.48
C GLN A 796 38.20 -9.78 39.13
N THR A 797 38.77 -9.40 37.99
CA THR A 797 38.18 -9.68 36.67
C THR A 797 39.05 -10.63 35.85
N ALA A 798 38.44 -11.47 35.03
CA ALA A 798 39.10 -12.30 34.04
C ALA A 798 38.67 -11.79 32.62
N THR A 799 39.65 -11.53 31.76
CA THR A 799 39.38 -11.14 30.37
C THR A 799 39.86 -12.25 29.42
N VAL A 800 38.97 -12.92 28.76
CA VAL A 800 39.26 -13.89 27.70
C VAL A 800 39.30 -13.15 26.38
N THR A 801 40.38 -13.28 25.62
CA THR A 801 40.54 -12.66 24.30
C THR A 801 40.77 -13.74 23.26
N ALA A 802 39.91 -13.81 22.26
CA ALA A 802 40.07 -14.66 21.10
C ALA A 802 40.34 -13.79 19.86
N THR A 803 41.44 -14.09 19.15
CA THR A 803 41.85 -13.35 17.94
C THR A 803 41.74 -14.27 16.74
N TYR A 804 41.08 -13.78 15.70
CA TYR A 804 40.79 -14.53 14.49
C TYR A 804 41.36 -13.82 13.25
N ARG A 805 41.72 -14.62 12.25
CA ARG A 805 42.04 -14.14 10.91
C ARG A 805 40.92 -14.49 9.96
N MET A 806 40.40 -13.48 9.25
CA MET A 806 39.40 -13.59 8.20
C MET A 806 40.11 -13.50 6.85
N GLU A 807 40.66 -14.64 6.38
CA GLU A 807 41.60 -14.69 5.24
C GLU A 807 40.96 -14.14 3.96
N GLU A 808 39.69 -14.52 3.68
CA GLU A 808 38.98 -14.07 2.46
C GLU A 808 38.80 -12.57 2.42
N LEU A 809 38.62 -11.93 3.55
CA LEU A 809 38.40 -10.46 3.68
C LEU A 809 39.72 -9.70 3.89
N ASP A 810 40.85 -10.41 4.08
CA ASP A 810 42.09 -9.79 4.54
C ASP A 810 41.87 -8.93 5.80
N ALA A 811 41.17 -9.45 6.79
CA ALA A 811 40.79 -8.72 8.00
C ALA A 811 41.12 -9.51 9.27
N ASP A 812 41.27 -8.79 10.36
CA ASP A 812 41.42 -9.38 11.70
C ASP A 812 40.16 -9.11 12.51
N LEU A 813 39.80 -10.08 13.35
CA LEU A 813 38.66 -9.96 14.24
C LEU A 813 39.13 -10.37 15.64
N GLN A 814 38.73 -9.60 16.63
CA GLN A 814 39.00 -9.91 18.03
C GLN A 814 37.70 -9.87 18.83
N THR A 815 37.49 -10.88 19.66
CA THR A 815 36.40 -10.89 20.64
C THR A 815 37.01 -10.93 22.05
N LEU A 816 36.58 -9.97 22.88
CA LEU A 816 36.99 -9.88 24.27
C LEU A 816 35.80 -10.13 25.17
N TYR A 817 35.98 -10.97 26.16
CA TYR A 817 34.97 -11.33 27.17
C TYR A 817 35.51 -10.96 28.56
N LYS A 818 35.12 -9.81 29.08
CA LYS A 818 35.52 -9.40 30.44
C LYS A 818 34.46 -9.89 31.43
N ILE A 819 34.88 -10.82 32.29
CA ILE A 819 34.00 -11.51 33.22
C ILE A 819 34.23 -10.96 34.62
N THR A 820 33.13 -10.61 35.30
CA THR A 820 33.15 -10.07 36.66
C THR A 820 32.59 -11.06 37.68
N PRO A 821 32.90 -10.95 39.00
CA PRO A 821 32.50 -11.91 40.02
C PRO A 821 30.97 -12.05 40.22
N ASP A 822 30.17 -11.07 39.78
CA ASP A 822 28.70 -11.12 39.77
C ASP A 822 28.14 -11.90 38.57
N GLY A 823 29.00 -12.45 37.73
CA GLY A 823 28.60 -13.26 36.59
C GLY A 823 28.27 -12.47 35.31
N LYS A 824 28.48 -11.19 35.31
CA LYS A 824 28.31 -10.39 34.07
C LYS A 824 29.49 -10.66 33.13
N VAL A 825 29.16 -10.66 31.81
CA VAL A 825 30.15 -10.86 30.74
C VAL A 825 30.02 -9.67 29.78
N GLN A 826 30.96 -8.71 29.88
CA GLN A 826 31.08 -7.65 28.88
C GLN A 826 31.77 -8.24 27.66
N VAL A 827 31.08 -8.19 26.53
CA VAL A 827 31.56 -8.67 25.24
C VAL A 827 31.95 -7.47 24.37
N THR A 828 33.18 -7.53 23.81
CA THR A 828 33.59 -6.50 22.82
C THR A 828 34.01 -7.22 21.55
N MET A 829 33.44 -6.83 20.44
CA MET A 829 33.86 -7.24 19.10
C MET A 829 34.65 -6.10 18.45
N HIS A 830 35.84 -6.40 17.94
CA HIS A 830 36.74 -5.49 17.27
C HIS A 830 37.11 -6.05 15.89
N PHE A 831 36.63 -5.41 14.83
CA PHE A 831 36.93 -5.74 13.43
C PHE A 831 37.95 -4.76 12.89
N THR A 832 39.03 -5.24 12.29
CA THR A 832 40.11 -4.44 11.69
C THR A 832 40.32 -4.90 10.25
N PRO A 833 39.92 -4.11 9.24
CA PRO A 833 40.16 -4.44 7.84
C PRO A 833 41.65 -4.32 7.48
N GLY A 834 42.11 -5.15 6.55
CA GLY A 834 43.43 -5.07 5.96
C GLY A 834 43.44 -4.13 4.75
N LYS A 835 44.18 -4.51 3.71
CA LYS A 835 44.35 -3.68 2.51
C LYS A 835 43.41 -4.01 1.34
N LYS A 836 42.71 -5.16 1.41
CA LYS A 836 41.80 -5.59 0.37
C LYS A 836 40.59 -4.68 0.35
N PRO A 837 40.19 -4.12 -0.83
CA PRO A 837 38.93 -3.40 -0.96
C PRO A 837 37.76 -4.32 -0.62
N LEU A 838 36.89 -3.86 0.25
CA LEU A 838 35.69 -4.59 0.70
C LEU A 838 34.42 -3.83 0.29
N SER A 839 33.37 -4.55 0.01
CA SER A 839 32.02 -3.97 -0.15
C SER A 839 31.47 -3.51 1.19
N GLU A 840 30.36 -2.77 1.14
CA GLU A 840 29.54 -2.47 2.32
C GLU A 840 29.16 -3.76 3.06
N MET A 841 29.03 -3.66 4.38
CA MET A 841 28.66 -4.77 5.25
C MET A 841 27.13 -4.86 5.39
N PRO A 842 26.50 -6.00 5.14
CA PRO A 842 25.05 -6.15 5.37
C PRO A 842 24.64 -6.03 6.83
N ARG A 843 25.51 -6.54 7.71
CA ARG A 843 25.33 -6.58 9.17
C ARG A 843 26.69 -6.51 9.86
N LEU A 844 26.71 -5.91 11.02
CA LEU A 844 27.88 -5.92 11.90
C LEU A 844 27.40 -6.29 13.29
N GLY A 845 27.59 -7.57 13.66
CA GLY A 845 27.06 -8.07 14.91
C GLY A 845 27.53 -9.45 15.30
N MET A 846 26.84 -10.00 16.29
CA MET A 846 27.02 -11.36 16.80
C MET A 846 25.67 -12.06 16.95
N ARG A 847 25.68 -13.39 16.85
CA ARG A 847 24.50 -14.23 17.00
C ARG A 847 24.78 -15.30 18.05
N MET A 848 23.75 -15.67 18.82
CA MET A 848 23.78 -16.82 19.74
C MET A 848 22.47 -17.59 19.69
N ILE A 849 22.42 -18.80 20.18
CA ILE A 849 21.21 -19.63 20.24
C ILE A 849 20.89 -19.96 21.69
N LEU A 850 19.66 -19.70 22.10
CA LEU A 850 19.13 -20.02 23.41
C LEU A 850 18.13 -21.19 23.32
N PRO A 851 17.88 -21.90 24.42
CA PRO A 851 16.75 -22.82 24.54
C PRO A 851 15.40 -22.12 24.24
N ALA A 852 14.47 -22.86 23.68
CA ALA A 852 13.15 -22.31 23.28
C ALA A 852 12.36 -21.72 24.44
N GLU A 853 12.59 -22.18 25.67
CA GLU A 853 11.93 -21.67 26.87
C GLU A 853 12.16 -20.16 27.10
N TYR A 854 13.23 -19.56 26.55
CA TYR A 854 13.57 -18.14 26.67
C TYR A 854 12.94 -17.31 25.55
N GLU A 855 11.66 -17.51 25.27
CA GLU A 855 10.95 -16.85 24.16
C GLU A 855 10.20 -15.57 24.52
N MET A 856 10.06 -15.24 25.80
CA MET A 856 9.45 -13.98 26.23
C MET A 856 10.47 -12.86 26.13
N MET A 857 10.33 -12.01 25.12
CA MET A 857 11.25 -10.91 24.85
C MET A 857 10.68 -9.58 25.34
N THR A 858 11.49 -8.86 26.13
CA THR A 858 11.21 -7.47 26.53
C THR A 858 12.38 -6.61 26.08
N TRP A 859 12.12 -5.47 25.45
CA TRP A 859 13.21 -4.57 25.06
C TRP A 859 12.88 -3.11 25.29
N LEU A 860 13.90 -2.32 25.62
CA LEU A 860 13.86 -0.86 25.61
C LEU A 860 14.54 -0.37 24.34
N GLY A 861 13.76 0.06 23.37
CA GLY A 861 14.23 0.43 22.02
C GLY A 861 13.07 0.85 21.14
N ARG A 862 13.27 0.93 19.81
CA ARG A 862 12.20 1.25 18.89
C ARG A 862 11.24 0.07 18.70
N GLY A 863 9.95 0.41 18.60
CA GLY A 863 8.87 -0.55 18.43
C GLY A 863 7.50 0.09 18.36
N PRO A 864 6.41 -0.73 18.42
CA PRO A 864 6.42 -2.20 18.54
C PRO A 864 6.82 -2.94 17.24
N GLN A 865 6.59 -2.31 16.05
CA GLN A 865 6.93 -2.89 14.75
C GLN A 865 8.45 -2.93 14.52
N GLU A 866 8.86 -3.80 13.59
CA GLU A 866 10.25 -3.88 13.17
C GLU A 866 10.75 -2.57 12.55
N THR A 867 12.03 -2.28 12.74
CA THR A 867 12.70 -1.08 12.25
C THR A 867 14.07 -1.41 11.66
N TYR A 868 14.49 -0.58 10.69
CA TYR A 868 15.80 -0.65 10.03
C TYR A 868 16.40 0.75 9.94
N ALA A 869 17.67 0.86 9.62
CA ALA A 869 18.41 2.12 9.66
C ALA A 869 17.74 3.25 8.84
N ASP A 870 17.12 2.88 7.72
CA ASP A 870 16.44 3.78 6.78
C ASP A 870 14.90 3.79 6.93
N ARG A 871 14.35 3.07 7.94
CA ARG A 871 12.91 2.95 8.21
C ARG A 871 12.67 2.79 9.71
N LYS A 872 12.67 3.87 10.46
CA LYS A 872 12.53 3.84 11.91
C LYS A 872 11.85 5.05 12.54
N THR A 873 11.46 6.05 11.75
CA THR A 873 10.86 7.27 12.29
C THR A 873 9.42 7.04 12.75
N GLY A 874 8.74 6.03 12.19
CA GLY A 874 7.40 5.61 12.59
C GLY A 874 7.33 4.77 13.87
N ALA A 875 8.46 4.52 14.53
CA ALA A 875 8.55 3.71 15.74
C ALA A 875 9.20 4.53 16.88
N LEU A 876 8.58 4.54 18.04
CA LEU A 876 9.06 5.28 19.20
C LEU A 876 9.98 4.41 20.07
N ILE A 877 10.91 5.04 20.78
CA ILE A 877 11.66 4.38 21.85
C ILE A 877 10.72 4.19 23.03
N GLY A 878 10.59 2.95 23.47
CA GLY A 878 9.70 2.56 24.55
C GLY A 878 10.04 1.19 25.10
N LEU A 879 9.30 0.79 26.12
CA LEU A 879 9.39 -0.58 26.66
C LEU A 879 8.32 -1.46 26.01
N TYR A 880 8.75 -2.48 25.30
CA TYR A 880 7.89 -3.38 24.56
C TYR A 880 8.05 -4.83 25.02
N ASN A 881 6.98 -5.61 24.92
CA ASN A 881 6.94 -7.02 25.25
C ASN A 881 6.23 -7.79 24.14
N ALA A 882 6.83 -8.90 23.71
CA ALA A 882 6.21 -9.85 22.80
C ALA A 882 6.93 -11.19 22.92
N THR A 883 6.30 -12.26 22.48
CA THR A 883 7.07 -13.50 22.24
C THR A 883 7.96 -13.32 21.01
N VAL A 884 9.03 -14.08 20.91
CA VAL A 884 9.89 -14.09 19.72
C VAL A 884 9.10 -14.39 18.45
N TRP A 885 8.11 -15.28 18.52
CA TRP A 885 7.28 -15.65 17.38
C TRP A 885 6.32 -14.52 16.94
N GLU A 886 5.75 -13.75 17.86
CA GLU A 886 4.86 -12.62 17.54
C GLU A 886 5.57 -11.48 16.82
N GLN A 887 6.89 -11.41 16.90
CA GLN A 887 7.67 -10.38 16.19
C GLN A 887 7.96 -10.77 14.74
N PHE A 888 7.85 -12.06 14.39
CA PHE A 888 8.03 -12.51 13.03
C PHE A 888 6.93 -12.00 12.13
N HIS A 889 7.29 -11.15 11.14
CA HIS A 889 6.36 -10.75 10.09
C HIS A 889 6.54 -11.67 8.88
N PRO A 890 5.51 -12.48 8.52
CA PRO A 890 5.59 -13.44 7.43
C PRO A 890 5.38 -12.75 6.07
N TYR A 891 6.38 -11.98 5.62
CA TYR A 891 6.34 -11.42 4.27
C TYR A 891 5.99 -12.48 3.23
N VAL A 892 5.33 -12.09 2.14
CA VAL A 892 4.85 -13.00 1.09
C VAL A 892 5.96 -13.96 0.66
N ARG A 893 7.13 -13.44 0.30
CA ARG A 893 8.36 -14.23 0.19
C ARG A 893 9.14 -14.14 1.49
N ALA A 894 9.59 -15.28 2.04
CA ALA A 894 10.41 -15.31 3.24
C ALA A 894 11.72 -14.52 3.04
N GLN A 895 12.02 -13.60 3.96
CA GLN A 895 13.14 -12.65 3.89
C GLN A 895 13.47 -12.09 5.28
N GLU A 896 14.47 -11.20 5.40
CA GLU A 896 14.83 -10.49 6.64
C GLU A 896 13.61 -9.88 7.33
N THR A 897 13.53 -10.01 8.66
CA THR A 897 12.38 -9.60 9.47
C THR A 897 12.74 -9.42 10.95
N ALA A 898 11.86 -8.78 11.70
CA ALA A 898 11.85 -8.68 13.17
C ALA A 898 13.02 -7.89 13.78
N ASN A 899 13.69 -7.03 13.04
CA ASN A 899 14.76 -6.20 13.59
C ASN A 899 14.21 -4.99 14.35
N HIS A 900 14.85 -4.64 15.49
CA HIS A 900 14.58 -3.45 16.28
C HIS A 900 15.85 -2.61 16.41
N CYS A 901 15.77 -1.35 16.01
CA CYS A 901 16.84 -0.38 16.12
C CYS A 901 16.84 0.34 17.48
N ASP A 902 17.97 0.96 17.79
CA ASP A 902 18.14 1.85 18.93
C ASP A 902 17.77 1.15 20.27
N VAL A 903 18.10 -0.15 20.39
CA VAL A 903 17.80 -0.96 21.58
C VAL A 903 18.88 -0.71 22.64
N ARG A 904 18.48 -0.24 23.82
CA ARG A 904 19.36 0.00 24.96
C ARG A 904 19.68 -1.32 25.66
N TRP A 905 18.62 -2.12 25.85
CA TRP A 905 18.73 -3.46 26.39
C TRP A 905 17.59 -4.36 25.92
N VAL A 906 17.83 -5.66 25.94
CA VAL A 906 16.83 -6.69 25.66
C VAL A 906 16.95 -7.82 26.68
N ALA A 907 15.82 -8.29 27.19
CA ALA A 907 15.72 -9.41 28.10
C ALA A 907 14.91 -10.54 27.45
N LEU A 908 15.45 -11.76 27.51
CA LEU A 908 14.73 -12.98 27.10
C LEU A 908 14.49 -13.82 28.35
N ARG A 909 13.25 -14.15 28.65
CA ARG A 909 12.85 -14.84 29.88
C ARG A 909 12.07 -16.12 29.56
N ASN A 910 12.19 -17.09 30.46
CA ASN A 910 11.32 -18.26 30.44
C ASN A 910 10.04 -18.02 31.28
N ALA A 911 9.17 -19.01 31.35
CA ALA A 911 7.91 -18.94 32.08
C ALA A 911 8.08 -18.75 33.61
N THR A 912 9.24 -19.06 34.19
CA THR A 912 9.53 -18.83 35.61
C THR A 912 10.11 -17.45 35.88
N GLY A 913 10.38 -16.64 34.84
CA GLY A 913 10.96 -15.31 34.96
C GLY A 913 12.50 -15.27 34.93
N GLU A 914 13.16 -16.43 34.92
CA GLU A 914 14.61 -16.52 34.75
C GLU A 914 15.00 -16.21 33.33
N GLY A 915 16.17 -15.63 33.08
CA GLY A 915 16.55 -15.30 31.70
C GLY A 915 17.94 -14.68 31.54
N LEU A 916 18.11 -14.12 30.34
CA LEU A 916 19.30 -13.42 29.90
C LEU A 916 18.95 -11.96 29.60
N LEU A 917 19.72 -11.03 30.15
CA LEU A 917 19.71 -9.63 29.81
C LEU A 917 20.94 -9.30 28.94
N VAL A 918 20.68 -8.56 27.87
CA VAL A 918 21.72 -7.99 27.00
C VAL A 918 21.63 -6.48 27.09
N VAL A 919 22.69 -5.81 27.49
CA VAL A 919 22.75 -4.34 27.63
C VAL A 919 23.78 -3.78 26.68
N GLY A 920 23.41 -2.88 25.77
CA GLY A 920 24.35 -2.19 24.88
C GLY A 920 25.14 -1.12 25.62
N GLU A 921 26.43 -0.95 25.34
CA GLU A 921 27.16 0.28 25.71
C GLU A 921 26.75 1.47 24.85
N GLU A 922 26.38 1.18 23.61
CA GLU A 922 25.71 2.06 22.65
C GLU A 922 24.40 1.37 22.22
N PRO A 923 23.41 2.11 21.68
CA PRO A 923 22.20 1.49 21.19
C PRO A 923 22.48 0.42 20.12
N LEU A 924 21.87 -0.75 20.31
CA LEU A 924 22.02 -1.94 19.49
C LEU A 924 20.93 -2.05 18.42
N SER A 925 21.16 -2.91 17.45
CA SER A 925 20.16 -3.45 16.53
C SER A 925 19.94 -4.93 16.91
N VAL A 926 18.70 -5.31 17.23
CA VAL A 926 18.40 -6.64 17.80
C VAL A 926 17.29 -7.30 17.04
N SER A 927 17.45 -8.58 16.73
CA SER A 927 16.38 -9.44 16.23
C SER A 927 16.43 -10.83 16.88
N ALA A 928 15.28 -11.44 17.08
CA ALA A 928 15.19 -12.80 17.58
C ALA A 928 14.19 -13.60 16.75
N TRP A 929 14.54 -14.87 16.46
CA TRP A 929 13.73 -15.78 15.65
C TRP A 929 13.58 -17.14 16.30
N ASN A 930 12.46 -17.84 16.07
CA ASN A 930 12.30 -19.25 16.40
C ASN A 930 12.68 -20.20 15.23
N PHE A 931 13.52 -19.74 14.33
CA PHE A 931 14.03 -20.49 13.17
C PHE A 931 15.42 -19.96 12.77
N PRO A 932 16.26 -20.78 12.14
CA PRO A 932 17.57 -20.33 11.68
C PRO A 932 17.43 -19.40 10.47
N MET A 933 18.41 -18.53 10.27
CA MET A 933 18.50 -17.60 9.15
C MET A 933 18.33 -18.29 7.79
N GLU A 934 18.82 -19.51 7.67
CA GLU A 934 18.77 -20.33 6.46
C GLU A 934 17.34 -20.69 6.01
N ASP A 935 16.35 -20.65 6.91
CA ASP A 935 14.95 -20.91 6.57
C ASP A 935 14.31 -19.76 5.78
N ILE A 936 14.80 -18.54 5.99
CA ILE A 936 14.33 -17.34 5.29
C ILE A 936 15.35 -16.77 4.28
N GLU A 937 16.43 -17.49 4.03
CA GLU A 937 17.49 -17.09 3.10
C GLU A 937 17.10 -17.37 1.65
N TYR A 938 17.43 -16.46 0.75
CA TYR A 938 17.25 -16.63 -0.69
C TYR A 938 18.30 -17.61 -1.27
N ARG A 939 17.85 -18.56 -2.08
CA ARG A 939 18.71 -19.57 -2.73
C ARG A 939 18.51 -19.54 -4.26
N PRO A 940 19.42 -18.90 -5.01
CA PRO A 940 19.26 -18.72 -6.47
C PRO A 940 19.21 -20.04 -7.27
N SER A 941 19.87 -21.11 -6.77
CA SER A 941 19.93 -22.42 -7.43
C SER A 941 18.66 -23.25 -7.33
N GLN A 942 17.82 -22.90 -6.40
CA GLN A 942 16.49 -23.47 -6.21
C GLN A 942 15.54 -22.31 -6.51
N MET A 943 14.78 -22.40 -7.57
CA MET A 943 13.66 -21.49 -7.79
C MET A 943 12.58 -21.78 -6.72
N GLU A 944 13.04 -21.80 -5.46
CA GLU A 944 12.22 -22.12 -4.31
C GLU A 944 11.29 -20.94 -4.04
N ARG A 945 10.05 -21.21 -4.20
CA ARG A 945 8.96 -20.36 -3.76
C ARG A 945 8.85 -20.54 -2.25
N ARG A 946 9.64 -19.77 -1.49
CA ARG A 946 9.58 -19.78 -0.03
C ARG A 946 8.61 -18.72 0.43
N HIS A 947 7.49 -19.18 0.92
CA HIS A 947 6.47 -18.31 1.51
C HIS A 947 6.77 -18.07 2.98
N GLY A 948 6.59 -16.80 3.43
CA GLY A 948 6.70 -16.49 4.86
C GLY A 948 5.72 -17.31 5.71
N GLY A 949 4.51 -17.52 5.22
CA GLY A 949 3.50 -18.33 5.91
C GLY A 949 3.84 -19.81 6.06
N SER A 950 4.80 -20.34 5.30
CA SER A 950 5.25 -21.74 5.43
C SER A 950 6.38 -21.95 6.44
N ILE A 951 6.93 -20.87 7.01
CA ILE A 951 8.00 -20.95 8.00
C ILE A 951 7.46 -21.57 9.30
N GLN A 952 8.21 -22.53 9.84
CA GLN A 952 7.81 -23.27 11.03
C GLN A 952 8.65 -22.88 12.25
N LYS A 953 7.97 -22.70 13.38
CA LYS A 953 8.60 -22.49 14.68
C LYS A 953 9.42 -23.73 15.08
N LYS A 954 10.69 -23.54 15.43
CA LYS A 954 11.59 -24.56 15.95
C LYS A 954 11.82 -24.39 17.44
N ASP A 955 12.35 -25.44 18.07
CA ASP A 955 12.55 -25.52 19.52
C ASP A 955 13.84 -24.82 19.96
N MET A 956 14.06 -23.60 19.48
CA MET A 956 15.24 -22.76 19.81
C MET A 956 14.89 -21.29 19.58
N VAL A 957 15.74 -20.41 20.13
CA VAL A 957 15.71 -18.96 19.87
C VAL A 957 17.06 -18.53 19.32
N TRP A 958 17.08 -18.02 18.09
CA TRP A 958 18.24 -17.37 17.47
C TRP A 958 18.20 -15.88 17.79
N LEU A 959 19.14 -15.42 18.61
CA LEU A 959 19.24 -14.01 19.02
C LEU A 959 20.40 -13.35 18.28
N ASN A 960 20.11 -12.30 17.50
CA ASN A 960 21.11 -11.42 16.89
C ASN A 960 21.28 -10.17 17.75
N ILE A 961 22.54 -9.86 18.08
CA ILE A 961 22.96 -8.72 18.88
C ILE A 961 23.93 -7.93 18.02
N ASP A 962 23.41 -6.95 17.29
CA ASP A 962 24.18 -6.25 16.28
C ASP A 962 24.51 -4.82 16.76
N HIS A 963 25.67 -4.34 16.35
CA HIS A 963 25.94 -2.89 16.39
C HIS A 963 25.06 -2.18 15.39
N LYS A 964 25.07 -2.67 14.14
CA LYS A 964 24.29 -2.08 13.04
C LYS A 964 23.81 -3.15 12.05
N GLN A 965 22.69 -2.88 11.44
CA GLN A 965 22.23 -3.53 10.22
C GLN A 965 21.99 -2.47 9.15
N MET A 966 22.37 -2.71 7.89
CA MET A 966 22.13 -1.76 6.81
C MET A 966 20.63 -1.60 6.55
N GLY A 967 20.24 -0.50 5.91
CA GLY A 967 18.88 -0.22 5.49
C GLY A 967 18.31 -1.26 4.54
N VAL A 968 16.99 -1.26 4.38
CA VAL A 968 16.26 -2.19 3.48
C VAL A 968 16.06 -1.62 2.08
N GLY A 969 16.25 -0.31 1.88
CA GLY A 969 15.98 0.38 0.63
C GLY A 969 14.51 0.63 0.39
N GLY A 970 14.19 1.46 -0.60
CA GLY A 970 12.78 1.82 -0.86
C GLY A 970 12.57 2.56 -2.18
N ASP A 971 13.60 2.89 -2.93
CA ASP A 971 13.44 3.62 -4.18
C ASP A 971 12.76 2.77 -5.26
N ASN A 972 13.22 1.54 -5.49
CA ASN A 972 12.60 0.52 -6.34
C ASN A 972 13.13 -0.88 -6.01
N THR A 973 12.51 -1.92 -6.61
CA THR A 973 12.89 -3.32 -6.41
C THR A 973 13.49 -3.96 -7.68
N TRP A 974 14.12 -3.17 -8.57
CA TRP A 974 14.79 -3.67 -9.79
C TRP A 974 16.20 -3.08 -10.00
N GLY A 975 16.93 -2.89 -8.91
CA GLY A 975 18.35 -2.54 -8.95
C GLY A 975 18.75 -1.36 -8.07
N ALA A 976 17.83 -0.68 -7.40
CA ALA A 976 18.16 0.34 -6.44
C ALA A 976 18.94 -0.26 -5.28
N GLN A 977 20.04 0.38 -4.92
CA GLN A 977 20.78 0.06 -3.71
C GLN A 977 20.31 0.95 -2.56
N VAL A 978 20.54 0.48 -1.34
CA VAL A 978 20.38 1.29 -0.14
C VAL A 978 21.19 2.57 -0.26
N HIS A 979 20.67 3.70 0.18
CA HIS A 979 21.39 4.98 0.15
C HIS A 979 22.66 4.91 1.00
N PRO A 980 23.75 5.57 0.60
CA PRO A 980 25.06 5.46 1.25
C PRO A 980 25.03 5.73 2.76
N GLU A 981 24.20 6.68 3.21
CA GLU A 981 24.04 7.04 4.62
C GLU A 981 23.46 5.93 5.49
N TYR A 982 22.80 4.94 4.88
CA TYR A 982 22.20 3.78 5.55
C TYR A 982 22.97 2.48 5.32
N THR A 983 24.17 2.57 4.74
CA THR A 983 25.09 1.45 4.56
C THR A 983 26.13 1.38 5.67
N ILE A 984 26.77 0.22 5.86
CA ILE A 984 27.87 0.04 6.81
C ILE A 984 29.17 -0.07 6.03
N THR A 985 29.96 0.98 6.05
CA THR A 985 31.28 0.98 5.37
C THR A 985 32.28 0.13 6.13
N PRO A 986 33.12 -0.70 5.45
CA PRO A 986 34.09 -1.57 6.10
C PRO A 986 35.33 -0.79 6.53
N HIS A 987 35.30 -0.18 7.70
CA HIS A 987 36.44 0.42 8.37
C HIS A 987 36.68 -0.28 9.72
N GLU A 988 37.60 0.21 10.54
CA GLU A 988 37.78 -0.31 11.87
C GLU A 988 36.51 -0.07 12.71
N TRP A 989 35.91 -1.18 13.23
CA TRP A 989 34.73 -1.16 14.05
C TRP A 989 34.95 -1.80 15.39
N LYS A 990 34.42 -1.17 16.44
CA LYS A 990 34.41 -1.73 17.78
C LYS A 990 33.06 -1.43 18.42
N TYR A 991 32.42 -2.47 18.95
CA TYR A 991 31.21 -2.27 19.75
C TYR A 991 31.17 -3.25 20.91
N SER A 992 30.42 -2.90 21.96
CA SER A 992 30.37 -3.67 23.19
C SER A 992 28.93 -3.80 23.73
N PHE A 993 28.69 -4.91 24.36
CA PHE A 993 27.46 -5.15 25.12
C PHE A 993 27.74 -6.06 26.32
N THR A 994 26.86 -6.07 27.31
CA THR A 994 26.99 -6.88 28.52
C THR A 994 25.92 -7.96 28.56
N LEU A 995 26.28 -9.21 28.75
CA LEU A 995 25.40 -10.32 29.10
C LEU A 995 25.29 -10.42 30.61
N ALA A 996 24.07 -10.47 31.15
CA ALA A 996 23.82 -10.63 32.58
C ALA A 996 22.68 -11.64 32.83
N PRO A 997 22.77 -12.47 33.89
CA PRO A 997 21.65 -13.32 34.25
C PRO A 997 20.50 -12.50 34.82
N LEU A 998 19.28 -13.00 34.66
CA LEU A 998 18.08 -12.46 35.30
C LEU A 998 17.45 -13.53 36.20
N ALA A 999 17.24 -13.19 37.48
CA ALA A 999 16.40 -13.96 38.36
C ALA A 999 14.92 -13.58 38.19
N PRO A 1000 13.96 -14.41 38.64
CA PRO A 1000 12.53 -14.12 38.51
C PRO A 1000 12.09 -12.76 39.07
N GLU A 1001 12.74 -12.35 40.16
CA GLU A 1001 12.44 -11.08 40.89
C GLU A 1001 13.12 -9.85 40.31
N ASP A 1002 14.04 -10.00 39.37
CA ASP A 1002 14.82 -8.89 38.81
C ASP A 1002 13.96 -7.99 37.91
N ASP A 1003 14.02 -6.67 38.12
CA ASP A 1003 13.59 -5.69 37.14
C ASP A 1003 14.71 -5.50 36.09
N ALA A 1004 14.44 -5.84 34.83
CA ALA A 1004 15.44 -5.78 33.77
C ALA A 1004 16.00 -4.36 33.55
N ALA A 1005 15.17 -3.33 33.68
CA ALA A 1005 15.61 -1.95 33.55
C ALA A 1005 16.56 -1.56 34.68
N GLU A 1006 16.28 -1.97 35.94
CA GLU A 1006 17.18 -1.74 37.06
C GLU A 1006 18.51 -2.48 36.91
N GLN A 1007 18.47 -3.73 36.42
CA GLN A 1007 19.68 -4.52 36.18
C GLN A 1007 20.54 -3.95 35.04
N ALA A 1008 19.90 -3.36 34.02
CA ALA A 1008 20.59 -2.71 32.90
C ALA A 1008 21.39 -1.46 33.33
N HIS A 1009 21.03 -0.82 34.43
CA HIS A 1009 21.74 0.36 34.95
C HIS A 1009 22.87 0.00 35.95
N LYS A 1010 22.93 -1.23 36.45
CA LYS A 1010 23.98 -1.73 37.34
C LYS A 1010 25.19 -2.20 36.54
#